data_4beed8ba24ea1e57594c688ce7913760
#
_entry.id   4beed8ba24ea1e57594c688ce7913760
#
_cell.length_a   1.000
_cell.length_b   1.000
_cell.length_c   1.000
_cell.angle_alpha   90.00
_cell.angle_beta   90.00
_cell.angle_gamma   90.00
#
_symmetry.space_group_name_H-M   'P 1'
#
loop_
_entity.id
_entity.type
_entity.pdbx_description
1 polymer ?
#
loop_
_entity_poly.entity_id
_entity_poly.type
_entity_poly.pdbx_seq_one_letter_code
_entity_poly.pdbx_strand_id
1 'polypeptide(L)'
;RIRKYERDNRYTKGDRKKSMVDIYSSQYWGVDSVKSQVTNTGNKLPYIQSEYAHAMGNALGNFKEYWDIFRNYPNAQGGFIWDWIDQSVSTKVENTTTYTITDLNTGVATKFDGKVTEGRNNTKAIQGTYAATDSAKLATNSTTGITLDVWVKPSENFTKSAQAFISRGDSDGYNLQIDRYGKFEFFVDGWSGGTLSADIPADFTDGNWHRLTATYIGTEYKLYYDGKQLATGQRTNKTTCDASSNPIDITIGASADQSGRTFNGAIDRAAVIKGVMTEEQIQNTNDNLDAVKDNVAYSIDFGSASIKSEGTNYKDSTYFAYGGDWGETVNDNDFCANGILNADRTPSAELYEVKKVHQEVSFYDDGEAANGKVRVVNEFLNTNLNKYNVSWTLKEDNKVIGSGQLSEEQKNIAPQAEATVTLANFPKVSATAGSDYTLTLSVTLKEDAAWAGDYYGHEGDEIAFEEFDLAYTPEKAQPTISASDMDKVNVAESDDAITVTGKTSKTNGKAFEVVIDKAQGYITSYKVDGKTLLENGPVPNYYRAPVSNDPSFSTAMKNAAENFTLDENGITVDKKDKVVNIHVSGSIPEVNTPNSIDYMIYGNGEIVVTNTVTPSASAGNIARIGMKMTVAKDYEKLTYYGNGPQANYVDRNTGAKLGI
;
A
#
# COMPACT_ATOMS: atom_id res chain seq x y z
N ARG A 1 -11.72 19.39 -38.71
CA ARG A 1 -11.60 18.08 -38.02
C ARG A 1 -10.19 17.97 -37.46
N ILE A 2 -10.03 18.05 -36.14
CA ILE A 2 -8.79 17.77 -35.46
C ILE A 2 -8.61 16.23 -35.48
N ARG A 3 -7.52 15.75 -36.04
CA ARG A 3 -7.18 14.32 -36.01
C ARG A 3 -5.99 14.10 -35.08
N LYS A 4 -6.15 13.25 -34.09
CA LYS A 4 -5.13 12.81 -33.15
C LYS A 4 -4.50 11.52 -33.66
N TYR A 5 -3.16 11.46 -33.70
CA TYR A 5 -2.39 10.25 -33.95
C TYR A 5 -1.27 10.12 -32.92
N GLU A 6 -1.48 9.32 -31.90
CA GLU A 6 -0.60 9.24 -30.74
C GLU A 6 0.69 8.44 -30.94
N ARG A 7 0.76 7.53 -31.84
CA ARG A 7 1.89 6.56 -31.91
C ARG A 7 2.62 6.51 -33.23
N ASP A 8 2.35 7.36 -34.17
CA ASP A 8 2.90 7.19 -35.52
C ASP A 8 4.04 8.17 -35.83
N ASN A 9 5.15 8.06 -35.07
CA ASN A 9 6.44 8.60 -35.50
C ASN A 9 6.91 8.05 -36.85
N ARG A 10 6.26 7.03 -37.40
CA ARG A 10 6.57 6.42 -38.69
C ARG A 10 6.12 7.28 -39.87
N TYR A 11 5.09 8.10 -39.71
CA TYR A 11 4.58 8.98 -40.76
C TYR A 11 5.28 10.35 -40.82
N THR A 12 6.00 10.76 -39.78
CA THR A 12 6.77 12.01 -39.77
C THR A 12 8.14 11.88 -40.43
N LYS A 13 8.64 10.67 -40.65
CA LYS A 13 9.98 10.43 -41.25
C LYS A 13 10.01 10.30 -42.79
N GLY A 14 8.88 10.11 -43.43
CA GLY A 14 8.83 9.78 -44.85
C GLY A 14 8.36 10.88 -45.82
N ASP A 15 7.47 11.80 -45.39
CA ASP A 15 6.85 12.77 -46.31
C ASP A 15 6.80 14.18 -45.73
N ARG A 16 7.84 14.94 -45.94
CA ARG A 16 7.95 16.36 -45.52
C ARG A 16 6.97 17.32 -46.23
N LYS A 17 6.06 16.81 -47.01
CA LYS A 17 5.24 17.69 -47.90
C LYS A 17 3.78 17.85 -47.48
N LYS A 18 3.23 17.06 -46.54
CA LYS A 18 1.88 17.29 -45.99
C LYS A 18 1.80 16.72 -44.56
N SER A 19 1.82 17.60 -43.56
CA SER A 19 1.33 17.24 -42.24
C SER A 19 -0.12 16.79 -42.35
N MET A 20 -0.42 15.58 -41.89
CA MET A 20 -1.79 15.07 -41.84
C MET A 20 -2.54 15.54 -40.59
N VAL A 21 -1.88 16.30 -39.72
CA VAL A 21 -2.38 16.78 -38.45
C VAL A 21 -2.18 18.30 -38.33
N ASP A 22 -3.14 18.97 -37.71
CA ASP A 22 -3.09 20.41 -37.44
C ASP A 22 -2.39 20.73 -36.10
N ILE A 23 -2.32 19.75 -35.20
CA ILE A 23 -1.73 19.85 -33.85
C ILE A 23 -0.79 18.66 -33.66
N TYR A 24 0.40 18.93 -33.14
CA TYR A 24 1.30 17.88 -32.69
C TYR A 24 0.91 17.42 -31.29
N SER A 25 0.66 16.14 -31.09
CA SER A 25 0.34 15.58 -29.77
C SER A 25 1.30 14.47 -29.37
N SER A 26 1.53 14.36 -28.07
CA SER A 26 2.22 13.22 -27.45
C SER A 26 1.43 12.72 -26.25
N GLN A 27 1.84 11.60 -25.71
CA GLN A 27 1.22 10.94 -24.55
C GLN A 27 2.31 10.64 -23.53
N TYR A 28 2.16 11.11 -22.30
CA TYR A 28 3.07 10.89 -21.17
C TYR A 28 4.54 11.26 -21.43
N TRP A 29 4.78 12.31 -22.22
CA TRP A 29 6.15 12.82 -22.33
C TRP A 29 6.54 13.56 -21.06
N GLY A 30 7.76 13.30 -20.57
CA GLY A 30 8.34 14.02 -19.45
C GLY A 30 8.60 15.49 -19.78
N VAL A 31 8.73 16.31 -18.74
CA VAL A 31 8.90 17.78 -18.80
C VAL A 31 9.98 18.19 -19.81
N ASP A 32 11.17 17.56 -19.78
CA ASP A 32 12.27 17.89 -20.69
C ASP A 32 11.95 17.60 -22.14
N SER A 33 11.23 16.51 -22.42
CA SER A 33 10.81 16.14 -23.78
C SER A 33 9.80 17.14 -24.33
N VAL A 34 8.84 17.57 -23.50
CA VAL A 34 7.86 18.61 -23.85
C VAL A 34 8.58 19.92 -24.13
N LYS A 35 9.48 20.36 -23.24
CA LYS A 35 10.28 21.57 -23.42
C LYS A 35 11.12 21.53 -24.71
N SER A 36 11.78 20.41 -24.97
CA SER A 36 12.55 20.21 -26.20
C SER A 36 11.68 20.32 -27.46
N GLN A 37 10.48 19.77 -27.42
CA GLN A 37 9.54 19.81 -28.54
C GLN A 37 9.05 21.22 -28.84
N VAL A 38 8.65 22.00 -27.83
CA VAL A 38 8.10 23.35 -28.03
C VAL A 38 9.17 24.40 -28.34
N THR A 39 10.42 24.16 -27.95
CA THR A 39 11.57 25.03 -28.30
C THR A 39 12.17 24.70 -29.65
N ASN A 40 11.79 23.60 -30.28
CA ASN A 40 12.29 23.22 -31.60
C ASN A 40 11.78 24.14 -32.69
N THR A 41 12.64 25.01 -33.20
CA THR A 41 12.32 26.01 -34.22
C THR A 41 11.86 25.42 -35.57
N GLY A 42 12.11 24.13 -35.80
CA GLY A 42 11.63 23.41 -36.99
C GLY A 42 10.18 22.96 -36.90
N ASN A 43 9.59 22.95 -35.70
CA ASN A 43 8.19 22.56 -35.46
C ASN A 43 7.34 23.80 -35.24
N LYS A 44 6.43 24.06 -36.19
CA LYS A 44 5.52 25.20 -36.14
C LYS A 44 4.10 24.84 -35.71
N LEU A 45 3.82 23.56 -35.45
CA LEU A 45 2.48 23.14 -35.05
C LEU A 45 2.26 23.43 -33.56
N PRO A 46 1.04 23.79 -33.16
CA PRO A 46 0.65 23.79 -31.77
C PRO A 46 0.90 22.41 -31.15
N TYR A 47 1.35 22.42 -29.90
CA TYR A 47 1.64 21.19 -29.15
C TYR A 47 0.63 20.97 -28.04
N ILE A 48 0.19 19.72 -27.85
CA ILE A 48 -0.66 19.32 -26.74
C ILE A 48 -0.27 17.92 -26.23
N GLN A 49 -0.33 17.72 -24.91
CA GLN A 49 -0.27 16.38 -24.32
C GLN A 49 -1.67 15.76 -24.32
N SER A 50 -1.86 14.69 -25.07
CA SER A 50 -3.17 14.02 -25.14
C SER A 50 -3.55 13.32 -23.84
N GLU A 51 -2.55 12.84 -23.12
CA GLU A 51 -2.62 12.34 -21.76
C GLU A 51 -1.30 12.66 -21.07
N TYR A 52 -1.37 13.13 -19.82
CA TYR A 52 -0.21 13.35 -18.97
C TYR A 52 -0.61 13.31 -17.50
N ALA A 53 0.38 13.36 -16.61
CA ALA A 53 0.15 13.45 -15.17
C ALA A 53 -0.83 12.38 -14.68
N HIS A 54 -0.52 11.09 -14.98
CA HIS A 54 -1.32 9.95 -14.53
C HIS A 54 -1.51 9.97 -13.02
N ALA A 55 -2.74 10.08 -12.54
CA ALA A 55 -3.06 10.43 -11.16
C ALA A 55 -3.25 9.21 -10.24
N MET A 56 -2.72 8.06 -10.61
CA MET A 56 -2.84 6.84 -9.82
C MET A 56 -1.91 6.88 -8.60
N GLY A 57 -2.45 6.65 -7.42
CA GLY A 57 -1.68 6.55 -6.19
C GLY A 57 -1.06 7.87 -5.75
N ASN A 58 0.24 7.93 -5.50
CA ASN A 58 0.97 9.14 -5.14
C ASN A 58 1.61 9.76 -6.38
N ALA A 59 0.85 10.45 -7.18
CA ALA A 59 1.21 10.90 -8.51
C ALA A 59 1.18 12.43 -8.68
N LEU A 60 1.10 12.91 -9.93
CA LEU A 60 1.17 14.31 -10.34
C LEU A 60 2.47 15.05 -9.98
N GLY A 61 3.58 14.35 -9.85
CA GLY A 61 4.88 15.00 -9.71
C GLY A 61 5.23 15.88 -10.91
N ASN A 62 5.88 17.00 -10.65
CA ASN A 62 6.28 18.02 -11.64
C ASN A 62 5.12 18.66 -12.44
N PHE A 63 3.92 18.68 -11.88
CA PHE A 63 2.76 19.23 -12.56
C PHE A 63 2.92 20.73 -12.85
N LYS A 64 3.51 21.47 -11.91
CA LYS A 64 3.84 22.89 -12.08
C LYS A 64 4.81 23.13 -13.24
N GLU A 65 5.85 22.31 -13.38
CA GLU A 65 6.87 22.45 -14.41
C GLU A 65 6.30 22.26 -15.83
N TYR A 66 5.32 21.38 -16.00
CA TYR A 66 4.57 21.30 -17.26
C TYR A 66 3.84 22.61 -17.55
N TRP A 67 3.18 23.20 -16.56
CA TRP A 67 2.43 24.43 -16.73
C TRP A 67 3.32 25.67 -16.90
N ASP A 68 4.51 25.66 -16.32
CA ASP A 68 5.52 26.68 -16.61
C ASP A 68 5.90 26.66 -18.10
N ILE A 69 5.98 25.48 -18.72
CA ILE A 69 6.21 25.38 -20.17
C ILE A 69 4.96 25.85 -20.95
N PHE A 70 3.78 25.41 -20.59
CA PHE A 70 2.55 25.76 -21.29
C PHE A 70 2.27 27.28 -21.26
N ARG A 71 2.62 27.95 -20.18
CA ARG A 71 2.50 29.41 -20.06
C ARG A 71 3.58 30.20 -20.80
N ASN A 72 4.79 29.68 -20.85
CA ASN A 72 5.92 30.42 -21.40
C ASN A 72 6.17 30.23 -22.90
N TYR A 73 5.57 29.24 -23.54
CA TYR A 73 5.78 28.95 -24.95
C TYR A 73 4.45 29.04 -25.75
N PRO A 74 4.32 29.98 -26.70
CA PRO A 74 3.04 30.23 -27.40
C PRO A 74 2.50 29.05 -28.20
N ASN A 75 3.35 28.13 -28.61
CA ASN A 75 2.96 26.90 -29.30
C ASN A 75 2.57 25.76 -28.37
N ALA A 76 2.78 25.87 -27.06
CA ALA A 76 2.35 24.90 -26.07
C ALA A 76 0.91 25.21 -25.64
N GLN A 77 -0.03 24.27 -25.88
CA GLN A 77 -1.46 24.49 -25.68
C GLN A 77 -2.01 23.76 -24.43
N GLY A 78 -1.16 23.08 -23.67
CA GLY A 78 -1.56 22.35 -22.47
C GLY A 78 -1.64 20.84 -22.64
N GLY A 79 -2.47 20.18 -21.83
CA GLY A 79 -2.63 18.74 -21.83
C GLY A 79 -3.89 18.30 -21.10
N PHE A 80 -4.16 17.00 -21.16
CA PHE A 80 -5.30 16.37 -20.48
C PHE A 80 -4.77 15.42 -19.40
N ILE A 81 -5.11 15.70 -18.14
CA ILE A 81 -4.75 14.84 -17.01
C ILE A 81 -5.46 13.50 -17.18
N TRP A 82 -4.76 12.42 -16.91
CA TRP A 82 -5.36 11.10 -16.80
C TRP A 82 -5.33 10.63 -15.35
N ASP A 83 -6.47 10.64 -14.58
CA ASP A 83 -7.81 10.97 -15.05
C ASP A 83 -8.50 11.97 -14.09
N TRP A 84 -9.73 12.35 -14.39
CA TRP A 84 -10.49 13.27 -13.54
C TRP A 84 -10.98 12.61 -12.27
N ILE A 85 -11.48 11.38 -12.35
CA ILE A 85 -12.12 10.67 -11.26
C ILE A 85 -11.86 9.17 -11.36
N ASP A 86 -11.67 8.52 -10.22
CA ASP A 86 -11.57 7.06 -10.15
C ASP A 86 -12.78 6.41 -10.81
N GLN A 87 -12.52 5.45 -11.71
CA GLN A 87 -13.55 4.76 -12.48
C GLN A 87 -14.05 3.49 -11.79
N SER A 88 -13.91 3.39 -10.47
CA SER A 88 -14.41 2.29 -9.65
C SER A 88 -15.94 2.34 -9.51
N VAL A 89 -16.56 1.18 -9.32
CA VAL A 89 -18.02 1.04 -9.24
C VAL A 89 -18.45 0.74 -7.80
N SER A 90 -19.41 1.52 -7.29
CA SER A 90 -19.97 1.27 -5.96
C SER A 90 -20.68 -0.09 -5.93
N THR A 91 -20.22 -0.98 -5.06
CA THR A 91 -20.67 -2.36 -4.93
C THR A 91 -21.00 -2.64 -3.47
N LYS A 92 -22.01 -3.46 -3.22
CA LYS A 92 -22.35 -3.86 -1.85
C LYS A 92 -21.31 -4.82 -1.30
N VAL A 93 -20.94 -4.61 -0.04
CA VAL A 93 -20.14 -5.60 0.69
C VAL A 93 -21.00 -6.83 0.91
N GLU A 94 -20.57 -7.97 0.37
CA GLU A 94 -21.20 -9.24 0.70
C GLU A 94 -20.88 -9.60 2.16
N ASN A 95 -21.88 -10.11 2.88
CA ASN A 95 -21.66 -10.59 4.24
C ASN A 95 -20.74 -11.81 4.17
N THR A 96 -19.51 -11.65 4.63
CA THR A 96 -18.61 -12.80 4.81
C THR A 96 -18.93 -13.46 6.14
N THR A 97 -19.38 -14.69 6.08
CA THR A 97 -19.53 -15.52 7.26
C THR A 97 -18.30 -16.39 7.39
N THR A 98 -17.49 -16.14 8.39
CA THR A 98 -16.39 -17.02 8.79
C THR A 98 -16.95 -18.12 9.69
N TYR A 99 -16.52 -19.34 9.50
CA TYR A 99 -16.95 -20.47 10.31
C TYR A 99 -15.79 -20.99 11.15
N THR A 100 -16.08 -21.44 12.35
CA THR A 100 -15.20 -22.31 13.12
C THR A 100 -15.76 -23.72 13.08
N ILE A 101 -15.04 -24.61 12.40
CA ILE A 101 -15.39 -26.02 12.28
C ILE A 101 -14.57 -26.81 13.31
N THR A 102 -15.25 -27.46 14.25
CA THR A 102 -14.60 -28.34 15.21
C THR A 102 -14.83 -29.78 14.78
N ASP A 103 -13.77 -30.48 14.46
CA ASP A 103 -13.79 -31.92 14.24
C ASP A 103 -14.05 -32.65 15.57
N LEU A 104 -15.14 -33.37 15.67
CA LEU A 104 -15.54 -34.03 16.91
C LEU A 104 -14.66 -35.26 17.24
N ASN A 105 -13.90 -35.80 16.27
CA ASN A 105 -13.02 -36.92 16.51
C ASN A 105 -11.68 -36.47 17.14
N THR A 106 -11.17 -35.32 16.72
CA THR A 106 -9.89 -34.78 17.17
C THR A 106 -10.03 -33.65 18.20
N GLY A 107 -11.20 -33.01 18.25
CA GLY A 107 -11.47 -31.81 19.04
C GLY A 107 -10.78 -30.55 18.50
N VAL A 108 -10.12 -30.62 17.35
CA VAL A 108 -9.42 -29.48 16.74
C VAL A 108 -10.44 -28.54 16.08
N ALA A 109 -10.32 -27.27 16.42
CA ALA A 109 -11.12 -26.19 15.85
C ALA A 109 -10.32 -25.47 14.75
N THR A 110 -10.86 -25.43 13.54
CA THR A 110 -10.25 -24.82 12.36
C THR A 110 -11.11 -23.68 11.86
N LYS A 111 -10.51 -22.51 11.56
CA LYS A 111 -11.21 -21.42 10.87
C LYS A 111 -11.42 -21.80 9.41
N PHE A 112 -12.61 -21.49 8.90
CA PHE A 112 -13.02 -21.80 7.55
C PHE A 112 -13.72 -20.58 6.92
N ASP A 113 -13.18 -20.10 5.81
CA ASP A 113 -13.65 -18.89 5.11
C ASP A 113 -14.53 -19.20 3.89
N GLY A 114 -14.85 -20.49 3.65
CA GLY A 114 -15.72 -20.92 2.57
C GLY A 114 -17.21 -20.83 2.89
N LYS A 115 -18.02 -21.53 2.13
CA LYS A 115 -19.48 -21.63 2.35
C LYS A 115 -19.84 -22.92 3.05
N VAL A 116 -20.76 -22.86 4.00
CA VAL A 116 -21.43 -24.03 4.55
C VAL A 116 -22.74 -24.20 3.81
N THR A 117 -22.96 -25.38 3.27
CA THR A 117 -24.13 -25.70 2.44
C THR A 117 -24.82 -26.98 2.94
N GLU A 118 -25.92 -27.39 2.28
CA GLU A 118 -26.58 -28.62 2.58
C GLU A 118 -25.75 -29.84 2.14
N GLY A 119 -25.54 -30.75 3.07
CA GLY A 119 -24.84 -32.02 2.89
C GLY A 119 -25.75 -33.15 2.50
N ARG A 120 -25.22 -34.40 2.48
CA ARG A 120 -26.02 -35.62 2.32
C ARG A 120 -26.98 -35.76 3.50
N ASN A 121 -28.13 -36.41 3.25
CA ASN A 121 -29.11 -36.70 4.31
C ASN A 121 -29.56 -35.46 5.12
N ASN A 122 -29.67 -34.31 4.49
CA ASN A 122 -30.03 -33.03 5.12
C ASN A 122 -29.07 -32.60 6.24
N THR A 123 -27.80 -32.95 6.15
CA THR A 123 -26.75 -32.55 7.04
C THR A 123 -26.03 -31.28 6.53
N LYS A 124 -24.78 -31.01 6.94
CA LYS A 124 -23.98 -29.93 6.45
C LYS A 124 -22.83 -30.42 5.59
N ALA A 125 -22.43 -29.60 4.64
CA ALA A 125 -21.25 -29.77 3.81
C ALA A 125 -20.52 -28.43 3.68
N ILE A 126 -19.29 -28.45 3.17
CA ILE A 126 -18.51 -27.26 2.90
C ILE A 126 -18.24 -27.06 1.42
N GLN A 127 -18.11 -25.81 1.01
CA GLN A 127 -17.61 -25.41 -0.29
C GLN A 127 -16.47 -24.42 -0.09
N GLY A 128 -15.25 -24.83 -0.46
CA GLY A 128 -14.01 -24.06 -0.22
C GLY A 128 -12.88 -24.94 0.28
N THR A 129 -11.85 -24.31 0.83
CA THR A 129 -10.61 -24.95 1.30
C THR A 129 -10.64 -25.17 2.82
N TYR A 130 -10.54 -26.41 3.25
CA TYR A 130 -10.40 -26.76 4.66
C TYR A 130 -9.02 -27.40 4.92
N ALA A 131 -8.20 -26.78 5.77
CA ALA A 131 -6.90 -27.31 6.16
C ALA A 131 -7.04 -28.14 7.45
N ALA A 132 -6.69 -29.42 7.38
CA ALA A 132 -6.65 -30.30 8.53
C ALA A 132 -5.29 -30.17 9.25
N THR A 133 -5.29 -29.66 10.46
CA THR A 133 -4.07 -29.56 11.28
C THR A 133 -3.70 -30.92 11.89
N ASP A 134 -2.37 -31.17 12.07
CA ASP A 134 -1.77 -32.39 12.65
C ASP A 134 -1.58 -33.59 11.68
N SER A 135 -1.27 -33.28 10.43
CA SER A 135 -0.98 -34.28 9.38
C SER A 135 0.38 -35.00 9.52
N ALA A 136 1.21 -34.61 10.48
CA ALA A 136 2.54 -35.21 10.70
C ALA A 136 2.52 -36.72 11.02
N LYS A 137 1.34 -37.29 11.31
CA LYS A 137 1.16 -38.72 11.70
C LYS A 137 0.71 -39.62 10.54
N LEU A 138 0.54 -39.06 9.31
CA LEU A 138 -0.06 -39.77 8.20
C LEU A 138 0.96 -40.30 7.18
N ALA A 139 2.04 -40.89 7.65
CA ALA A 139 2.95 -41.66 6.82
C ALA A 139 2.20 -42.85 6.19
N THR A 140 2.34 -43.00 4.87
CA THR A 140 1.92 -44.21 4.16
C THR A 140 3.16 -44.93 3.67
N ASN A 141 3.07 -46.25 3.57
CA ASN A 141 4.11 -47.02 2.91
C ASN A 141 3.49 -48.08 1.99
N SER A 142 4.29 -48.61 1.09
CA SER A 142 3.83 -49.58 0.12
C SER A 142 3.36 -50.91 0.70
N THR A 143 3.74 -51.23 1.95
CA THR A 143 3.36 -52.47 2.62
C THR A 143 2.01 -52.40 3.31
N THR A 144 1.65 -51.23 3.81
CA THR A 144 0.35 -51.00 4.47
C THR A 144 -0.70 -50.42 3.53
N GLY A 145 -0.25 -49.72 2.50
CA GLY A 145 -1.13 -49.03 1.56
C GLY A 145 -1.84 -47.79 2.11
N ILE A 146 -2.64 -47.15 1.31
CA ILE A 146 -3.50 -46.01 1.68
C ILE A 146 -4.81 -46.04 0.94
N THR A 147 -5.87 -45.57 1.56
CA THR A 147 -7.14 -45.25 0.91
C THR A 147 -7.49 -43.78 1.16
N LEU A 148 -7.83 -43.04 0.11
CA LEU A 148 -8.47 -41.73 0.17
C LEU A 148 -9.95 -41.91 -0.18
N ASP A 149 -10.83 -41.31 0.61
CA ASP A 149 -12.28 -41.42 0.44
C ASP A 149 -12.94 -40.05 0.61
N VAL A 150 -13.80 -39.67 -0.35
CA VAL A 150 -14.45 -38.37 -0.31
C VAL A 150 -15.84 -38.40 -0.94
N TRP A 151 -16.79 -37.71 -0.31
CA TRP A 151 -18.08 -37.41 -0.87
C TRP A 151 -18.12 -35.98 -1.38
N VAL A 152 -18.44 -35.82 -2.66
CA VAL A 152 -18.41 -34.56 -3.38
C VAL A 152 -19.71 -34.33 -4.15
N LYS A 153 -20.06 -33.06 -4.31
CA LYS A 153 -21.16 -32.64 -5.21
C LYS A 153 -20.66 -31.44 -6.02
N PRO A 154 -20.39 -31.59 -7.32
CA PRO A 154 -20.01 -30.48 -8.18
C PRO A 154 -21.07 -29.38 -8.20
N SER A 155 -20.65 -28.13 -8.36
CA SER A 155 -21.57 -27.01 -8.54
C SER A 155 -22.18 -27.01 -9.94
N GLU A 156 -23.26 -26.26 -10.13
CA GLU A 156 -23.89 -26.08 -11.45
C GLU A 156 -22.91 -25.48 -12.49
N ASN A 157 -21.95 -24.65 -12.02
CA ASN A 157 -20.93 -24.02 -12.85
C ASN A 157 -19.63 -24.82 -12.90
N PHE A 158 -19.67 -26.11 -12.61
CA PHE A 158 -18.48 -26.95 -12.58
C PHE A 158 -17.77 -26.99 -13.93
N THR A 159 -16.45 -26.83 -13.89
CA THR A 159 -15.57 -26.94 -15.05
C THR A 159 -14.56 -28.06 -14.82
N LYS A 160 -14.18 -28.79 -15.88
CA LYS A 160 -13.16 -29.84 -15.83
C LYS A 160 -11.74 -29.24 -15.86
N SER A 161 -11.44 -28.34 -14.92
CA SER A 161 -10.09 -27.78 -14.71
C SER A 161 -9.39 -28.50 -13.56
N ALA A 162 -8.08 -28.24 -13.36
CA ALA A 162 -7.33 -28.83 -12.25
C ALA A 162 -7.91 -28.39 -10.90
N GLN A 163 -8.37 -29.36 -10.08
CA GLN A 163 -9.05 -29.13 -8.79
C GLN A 163 -8.76 -30.32 -7.87
N ALA A 164 -8.50 -30.10 -6.60
CA ALA A 164 -8.20 -31.18 -5.68
C ALA A 164 -9.35 -31.42 -4.68
N PHE A 165 -9.62 -32.67 -4.38
CA PHE A 165 -10.58 -33.11 -3.37
C PHE A 165 -9.88 -33.34 -2.02
N ILE A 166 -8.78 -34.12 -2.04
CA ILE A 166 -7.91 -34.38 -0.89
C ILE A 166 -6.47 -34.24 -1.38
N SER A 167 -5.69 -33.37 -0.76
CA SER A 167 -4.30 -33.11 -1.14
C SER A 167 -3.40 -33.05 0.07
N ARG A 168 -2.21 -33.60 -0.07
CA ARG A 168 -1.09 -33.43 0.85
C ARG A 168 0.18 -33.03 0.12
N GLY A 169 0.06 -32.35 -1.00
CA GLY A 169 1.16 -31.84 -1.82
C GLY A 169 1.53 -32.72 -3.01
N ASP A 170 2.09 -32.09 -4.03
CA ASP A 170 2.36 -32.71 -5.33
C ASP A 170 3.69 -33.48 -5.39
N SER A 171 4.67 -33.19 -4.51
CA SER A 171 6.02 -33.78 -4.59
C SER A 171 6.23 -35.02 -3.73
N ASP A 172 5.88 -34.97 -2.45
CA ASP A 172 6.15 -36.07 -1.50
C ASP A 172 4.88 -36.50 -0.73
N GLY A 173 3.74 -36.19 -1.28
CA GLY A 173 2.46 -36.41 -0.66
C GLY A 173 1.58 -37.38 -1.45
N TYR A 174 0.27 -37.13 -1.38
CA TYR A 174 -0.74 -37.81 -2.14
C TYR A 174 -1.84 -36.83 -2.54
N ASN A 175 -2.44 -37.08 -3.70
CA ASN A 175 -3.55 -36.30 -4.21
C ASN A 175 -4.62 -37.18 -4.82
N LEU A 176 -5.88 -36.86 -4.49
CA LEU A 176 -7.08 -37.27 -5.25
C LEU A 176 -7.67 -35.98 -5.81
N GLN A 177 -7.63 -35.85 -7.13
CA GLN A 177 -7.88 -34.57 -7.80
C GLN A 177 -8.53 -34.76 -9.19
N ILE A 178 -8.87 -33.66 -9.82
CA ILE A 178 -9.05 -33.54 -11.26
C ILE A 178 -7.79 -32.95 -11.83
N ASP A 179 -7.22 -33.55 -12.85
CA ASP A 179 -6.02 -33.09 -13.52
C ASP A 179 -6.31 -31.92 -14.50
N ARG A 180 -5.25 -31.34 -15.07
CA ARG A 180 -5.37 -30.28 -16.07
C ARG A 180 -6.04 -30.69 -17.39
N TYR A 181 -6.23 -31.98 -17.61
CA TYR A 181 -6.91 -32.53 -18.79
C TYR A 181 -8.39 -32.87 -18.54
N GLY A 182 -8.87 -32.57 -17.31
CA GLY A 182 -10.25 -32.81 -16.91
C GLY A 182 -10.58 -34.29 -16.64
N LYS A 183 -9.61 -35.05 -16.10
CA LYS A 183 -9.78 -36.43 -15.67
C LYS A 183 -9.61 -36.54 -14.15
N PHE A 184 -10.29 -37.54 -13.54
CA PHE A 184 -9.93 -37.93 -12.19
C PHE A 184 -8.49 -38.45 -12.17
N GLU A 185 -7.72 -38.01 -11.20
CA GLU A 185 -6.32 -38.42 -11.03
C GLU A 185 -6.03 -38.73 -9.57
N PHE A 186 -5.31 -39.85 -9.37
CA PHE A 186 -4.80 -40.23 -8.07
C PHE A 186 -3.32 -40.60 -8.15
N PHE A 187 -2.53 -40.11 -7.20
CA PHE A 187 -1.13 -40.48 -7.05
C PHE A 187 -0.66 -40.42 -5.60
N VAL A 188 0.44 -41.11 -5.32
CA VAL A 188 1.15 -41.13 -4.04
C VAL A 188 2.62 -40.86 -4.31
N ASP A 189 3.30 -40.06 -3.46
CA ASP A 189 4.72 -39.72 -3.57
C ASP A 189 5.08 -39.06 -4.90
N GLY A 190 4.30 -38.07 -5.25
CA GLY A 190 4.43 -37.29 -6.46
C GLY A 190 3.96 -38.01 -7.74
N TRP A 191 3.60 -37.22 -8.71
CA TRP A 191 3.09 -37.69 -10.00
C TRP A 191 4.17 -38.24 -10.95
N SER A 192 5.45 -37.94 -10.70
CA SER A 192 6.58 -38.42 -11.52
C SER A 192 6.77 -39.95 -11.50
N GLY A 193 6.28 -40.65 -10.47
CA GLY A 193 6.31 -42.11 -10.35
C GLY A 193 5.17 -42.83 -11.06
N GLY A 194 4.29 -42.11 -11.67
CA GLY A 194 3.07 -42.60 -12.32
C GLY A 194 1.81 -42.28 -11.54
N THR A 195 0.77 -41.94 -12.25
CA THR A 195 -0.55 -41.59 -11.73
C THR A 195 -1.62 -42.56 -12.29
N LEU A 196 -2.70 -42.72 -11.56
CA LEU A 196 -3.92 -43.34 -12.10
C LEU A 196 -4.86 -42.24 -12.58
N SER A 197 -5.18 -42.22 -13.86
CA SER A 197 -6.16 -41.30 -14.44
C SER A 197 -7.38 -42.05 -14.99
N ALA A 198 -8.55 -41.45 -14.83
CA ALA A 198 -9.81 -42.00 -15.37
C ALA A 198 -10.68 -40.85 -15.91
N ASP A 199 -11.44 -41.12 -16.96
CA ASP A 199 -12.43 -40.18 -17.47
C ASP A 199 -13.51 -39.94 -16.41
N ILE A 200 -13.95 -38.70 -16.28
CA ILE A 200 -15.02 -38.31 -15.35
C ILE A 200 -16.35 -38.87 -15.93
N PRO A 201 -17.09 -39.70 -15.16
CA PRO A 201 -18.39 -40.19 -15.56
C PRO A 201 -19.37 -39.06 -15.94
N ALA A 202 -20.25 -39.33 -16.88
CA ALA A 202 -21.16 -38.32 -17.41
C ALA A 202 -22.18 -37.82 -16.37
N ASP A 203 -22.53 -38.66 -15.40
CA ASP A 203 -23.42 -38.34 -14.29
C ASP A 203 -22.76 -37.57 -13.15
N PHE A 204 -21.44 -37.34 -13.16
CA PHE A 204 -20.75 -36.61 -12.11
C PHE A 204 -21.32 -35.21 -11.89
N THR A 205 -21.92 -34.59 -12.89
CA THR A 205 -22.53 -33.25 -12.83
C THR A 205 -24.06 -33.28 -12.86
N ASP A 206 -24.67 -34.36 -12.45
CA ASP A 206 -26.14 -34.53 -12.46
C ASP A 206 -26.86 -33.82 -11.30
N GLY A 207 -26.12 -33.17 -10.44
CA GLY A 207 -26.61 -32.44 -9.25
C GLY A 207 -26.76 -33.33 -8.01
N ASN A 208 -26.32 -34.56 -8.04
CA ASN A 208 -26.31 -35.49 -6.91
C ASN A 208 -24.94 -35.52 -6.21
N TRP A 209 -24.91 -36.20 -5.06
CA TRP A 209 -23.69 -36.52 -4.34
C TRP A 209 -23.03 -37.75 -4.90
N HIS A 210 -21.73 -37.69 -5.16
CA HIS A 210 -20.92 -38.81 -5.67
C HIS A 210 -19.78 -39.11 -4.72
N ARG A 211 -19.40 -40.36 -4.65
CA ARG A 211 -18.29 -40.84 -3.83
C ARG A 211 -17.10 -41.24 -4.69
N LEU A 212 -15.95 -40.68 -4.35
CA LEU A 212 -14.67 -41.08 -4.92
C LEU A 212 -13.85 -41.78 -3.85
N THR A 213 -13.40 -43.01 -4.13
CA THR A 213 -12.48 -43.75 -3.26
C THR A 213 -11.29 -44.20 -4.09
N ALA A 214 -10.08 -43.85 -3.62
CA ALA A 214 -8.84 -44.19 -4.30
C ALA A 214 -7.95 -45.03 -3.37
N THR A 215 -7.39 -46.12 -3.86
CA THR A 215 -6.55 -47.02 -3.06
C THR A 215 -5.20 -47.25 -3.72
N TYR A 216 -4.16 -47.38 -2.89
CA TYR A 216 -2.81 -47.71 -3.33
C TYR A 216 -2.15 -48.71 -2.39
N ILE A 217 -1.52 -49.76 -2.96
CA ILE A 217 -0.66 -50.70 -2.23
C ILE A 217 0.40 -51.30 -3.16
N GLY A 218 1.62 -51.39 -2.70
CA GLY A 218 2.75 -51.93 -3.48
C GLY A 218 3.05 -51.07 -4.70
N THR A 219 2.48 -51.43 -5.83
CA THR A 219 2.53 -50.66 -7.09
C THR A 219 1.13 -50.48 -7.70
N GLU A 220 0.10 -51.09 -7.08
CA GLU A 220 -1.26 -51.09 -7.63
C GLU A 220 -2.04 -49.86 -7.15
N TYR A 221 -2.67 -49.18 -8.11
CA TYR A 221 -3.68 -48.15 -7.89
C TYR A 221 -5.05 -48.67 -8.28
N LYS A 222 -6.10 -48.31 -7.52
CA LYS A 222 -7.49 -48.44 -7.93
C LYS A 222 -8.27 -47.17 -7.61
N LEU A 223 -9.19 -46.82 -8.47
CA LEU A 223 -10.13 -45.73 -8.31
C LEU A 223 -11.55 -46.26 -8.40
N TYR A 224 -12.38 -45.87 -7.46
CA TYR A 224 -13.81 -46.26 -7.40
C TYR A 224 -14.66 -44.99 -7.47
N TYR A 225 -15.75 -45.11 -8.18
CA TYR A 225 -16.80 -44.10 -8.30
C TYR A 225 -18.12 -44.72 -7.85
N ASP A 226 -18.77 -44.11 -6.86
CA ASP A 226 -20.02 -44.62 -6.24
C ASP A 226 -19.91 -46.10 -5.83
N GLY A 227 -18.79 -46.47 -5.25
CA GLY A 227 -18.52 -47.83 -4.77
C GLY A 227 -18.19 -48.86 -5.86
N LYS A 228 -18.15 -48.49 -7.13
CA LYS A 228 -17.79 -49.35 -8.25
C LYS A 228 -16.40 -49.02 -8.78
N GLN A 229 -15.58 -50.03 -9.07
CA GLN A 229 -14.28 -49.83 -9.64
C GLN A 229 -14.37 -49.12 -10.99
N LEU A 230 -13.79 -47.89 -11.08
CA LEU A 230 -13.74 -47.09 -12.29
C LEU A 230 -12.47 -47.34 -13.09
N ALA A 231 -11.33 -47.45 -12.39
CA ALA A 231 -10.04 -47.67 -13.05
C ALA A 231 -9.08 -48.43 -12.14
N THR A 232 -8.06 -49.05 -12.77
CA THR A 232 -6.89 -49.64 -12.10
C THR A 232 -5.61 -49.31 -12.88
N GLY A 233 -4.51 -49.23 -12.20
CA GLY A 233 -3.22 -48.92 -12.79
C GLY A 233 -2.05 -49.38 -11.95
N GLN A 234 -0.86 -49.22 -12.49
CA GLN A 234 0.38 -49.60 -11.82
C GLN A 234 1.34 -48.43 -11.78
N ARG A 235 2.01 -48.25 -10.63
CA ARG A 235 3.14 -47.36 -10.49
C ARG A 235 4.43 -48.10 -10.91
N THR A 236 5.39 -47.37 -11.47
CA THR A 236 6.66 -47.94 -11.93
C THR A 236 7.47 -48.50 -10.77
N ASN A 237 7.51 -47.83 -9.62
CA ASN A 237 8.27 -48.23 -8.45
C ASN A 237 7.39 -48.22 -7.19
N LYS A 238 7.71 -49.11 -6.23
CA LYS A 238 7.16 -49.03 -4.87
C LYS A 238 7.66 -47.77 -4.21
N THR A 239 6.81 -47.14 -3.43
CA THR A 239 7.15 -45.93 -2.69
C THR A 239 6.65 -45.98 -1.25
N THR A 240 7.29 -45.21 -0.41
CA THR A 240 6.84 -44.85 0.93
C THR A 240 6.65 -43.35 0.99
N CYS A 241 5.46 -42.87 1.27
CA CYS A 241 5.21 -41.49 1.59
C CYS A 241 5.53 -41.27 3.07
N ASP A 242 6.68 -40.66 3.37
CA ASP A 242 7.09 -40.38 4.75
C ASP A 242 6.67 -38.97 5.15
N ALA A 243 5.72 -38.89 6.08
CA ALA A 243 5.20 -37.62 6.58
C ALA A 243 6.25 -36.77 7.30
N SER A 244 7.34 -37.36 7.79
CA SER A 244 8.37 -36.64 8.52
C SER A 244 9.26 -35.75 7.67
N SER A 245 9.32 -36.02 6.36
CA SER A 245 10.14 -35.27 5.40
C SER A 245 9.44 -34.05 4.79
N ASN A 246 8.11 -33.97 4.88
CA ASN A 246 7.33 -32.85 4.34
C ASN A 246 6.16 -32.51 5.28
N PRO A 247 6.24 -31.44 6.09
CA PRO A 247 5.24 -31.06 7.08
C PRO A 247 3.98 -30.39 6.51
N ILE A 248 3.62 -30.64 5.25
CA ILE A 248 2.42 -30.08 4.65
C ILE A 248 1.17 -30.73 5.25
N ASP A 249 0.21 -29.92 5.69
CA ASP A 249 -1.06 -30.34 6.22
C ASP A 249 -1.98 -30.93 5.13
N ILE A 250 -2.89 -31.82 5.54
CA ILE A 250 -3.92 -32.31 4.62
C ILE A 250 -4.88 -31.18 4.31
N THR A 251 -5.09 -30.92 3.04
CA THR A 251 -6.07 -29.94 2.55
C THR A 251 -7.23 -30.65 1.88
N ILE A 252 -8.44 -30.29 2.28
CA ILE A 252 -9.70 -30.80 1.71
C ILE A 252 -10.31 -29.70 0.86
N GLY A 253 -10.68 -30.03 -0.37
CA GLY A 253 -11.31 -29.09 -1.32
C GLY A 253 -10.35 -28.19 -2.06
N ALA A 254 -9.03 -28.34 -1.87
CA ALA A 254 -8.02 -27.64 -2.66
C ALA A 254 -6.69 -28.40 -2.66
N SER A 255 -5.75 -28.01 -3.54
CA SER A 255 -4.37 -28.48 -3.46
C SER A 255 -3.67 -27.85 -2.26
N ALA A 256 -2.82 -28.65 -1.59
CA ALA A 256 -2.07 -28.20 -0.41
C ALA A 256 -0.90 -27.27 -0.75
N ASP A 257 -0.37 -27.34 -1.98
CA ASP A 257 0.84 -26.63 -2.41
C ASP A 257 0.72 -25.90 -3.76
N GLN A 258 -0.44 -25.98 -4.43
CA GLN A 258 -0.68 -25.33 -5.72
C GLN A 258 -1.88 -24.37 -5.63
N SER A 259 -1.66 -23.10 -5.87
CA SER A 259 -2.71 -22.09 -5.92
C SER A 259 -3.68 -22.33 -7.11
N GLY A 260 -4.93 -21.91 -6.96
CA GLY A 260 -5.94 -21.96 -8.02
C GLY A 260 -6.55 -23.34 -8.30
N ARG A 261 -6.27 -24.36 -7.46
CA ARG A 261 -6.84 -25.71 -7.59
C ARG A 261 -7.91 -26.01 -6.55
N THR A 262 -8.77 -25.04 -6.28
CA THR A 262 -9.91 -25.23 -5.37
C THR A 262 -11.05 -25.96 -6.10
N PHE A 263 -11.64 -26.96 -5.45
CA PHE A 263 -12.77 -27.71 -6.00
C PHE A 263 -14.01 -26.82 -6.09
N ASN A 264 -14.57 -26.73 -7.30
CA ASN A 264 -15.81 -26.03 -7.55
C ASN A 264 -17.01 -26.94 -7.26
N GLY A 265 -17.32 -27.10 -5.99
CA GLY A 265 -18.39 -27.96 -5.52
C GLY A 265 -18.40 -28.08 -4.00
N ALA A 266 -19.28 -28.86 -3.45
CA ALA A 266 -19.41 -29.13 -2.03
C ALA A 266 -18.76 -30.47 -1.64
N ILE A 267 -18.21 -30.53 -0.42
CA ILE A 267 -17.64 -31.74 0.21
C ILE A 267 -18.38 -32.01 1.52
N ASP A 268 -18.88 -33.25 1.67
CA ASP A 268 -19.64 -33.68 2.84
C ASP A 268 -18.77 -34.45 3.83
N ARG A 269 -17.94 -35.38 3.35
CA ARG A 269 -17.00 -36.15 4.15
C ARG A 269 -15.69 -36.37 3.38
N ALA A 270 -14.57 -36.32 4.09
CA ALA A 270 -13.29 -36.74 3.55
C ALA A 270 -12.53 -37.59 4.57
N ALA A 271 -11.80 -38.60 4.09
CA ALA A 271 -11.05 -39.51 4.94
C ALA A 271 -9.76 -40.01 4.30
N VAL A 272 -8.75 -40.21 5.14
CA VAL A 272 -7.51 -40.90 4.85
C VAL A 272 -7.44 -42.15 5.74
N ILE A 273 -7.32 -43.33 5.13
CA ILE A 273 -7.37 -44.60 5.82
C ILE A 273 -6.07 -45.35 5.58
N LYS A 274 -5.46 -45.90 6.62
CA LYS A 274 -4.28 -46.76 6.55
C LYS A 274 -4.71 -48.12 5.95
N GLY A 275 -3.97 -48.58 4.95
CA GLY A 275 -4.29 -49.80 4.22
C GLY A 275 -5.30 -49.60 3.10
N VAL A 276 -5.61 -50.68 2.42
CA VAL A 276 -6.51 -50.70 1.28
C VAL A 276 -7.88 -51.22 1.71
N MET A 277 -8.90 -50.44 1.46
CA MET A 277 -10.29 -50.89 1.62
C MET A 277 -10.65 -51.90 0.53
N THR A 278 -11.27 -52.98 0.93
CA THR A 278 -11.91 -53.94 -0.01
C THR A 278 -13.19 -53.34 -0.60
N GLU A 279 -13.67 -53.87 -1.72
CA GLU A 279 -14.94 -53.45 -2.31
C GLU A 279 -16.11 -53.56 -1.33
N GLU A 280 -16.14 -54.63 -0.55
CA GLU A 280 -17.13 -54.83 0.50
C GLU A 280 -17.05 -53.75 1.58
N GLN A 281 -15.83 -53.40 2.02
CA GLN A 281 -15.65 -52.30 2.97
C GLN A 281 -16.05 -50.95 2.38
N ILE A 282 -15.73 -50.68 1.10
CA ILE A 282 -16.18 -49.47 0.39
C ILE A 282 -17.71 -49.37 0.40
N GLN A 283 -18.39 -50.44 0.10
CA GLN A 283 -19.87 -50.49 0.11
C GLN A 283 -20.43 -50.30 1.53
N ASN A 284 -19.85 -50.99 2.53
CA ASN A 284 -20.31 -50.92 3.93
C ASN A 284 -19.99 -49.62 4.67
N THR A 285 -19.20 -48.74 4.07
CA THR A 285 -18.82 -47.40 4.64
C THR A 285 -19.51 -46.25 3.95
N ASN A 286 -20.60 -46.49 3.26
CA ASN A 286 -21.32 -45.46 2.52
C ASN A 286 -21.82 -44.34 3.45
N ASP A 287 -22.42 -44.69 4.57
CA ASP A 287 -22.98 -43.73 5.53
C ASP A 287 -21.98 -43.29 6.61
N ASN A 288 -21.13 -44.22 7.09
CA ASN A 288 -20.10 -43.93 8.10
C ASN A 288 -18.87 -44.82 7.89
N LEU A 289 -17.81 -44.57 8.68
CA LEU A 289 -16.54 -45.31 8.58
C LEU A 289 -16.38 -46.43 9.64
N ASP A 290 -17.47 -46.86 10.28
CA ASP A 290 -17.39 -47.83 11.40
C ASP A 290 -16.74 -49.17 11.02
N ALA A 291 -16.98 -49.64 9.78
CA ALA A 291 -16.38 -50.89 9.29
C ALA A 291 -14.84 -50.82 9.13
N VAL A 292 -14.23 -49.65 9.17
CA VAL A 292 -12.79 -49.41 9.02
C VAL A 292 -12.22 -48.51 10.09
N LYS A 293 -12.95 -48.21 11.16
CA LYS A 293 -12.61 -47.20 12.19
C LYS A 293 -11.21 -47.33 12.75
N ASP A 294 -10.72 -48.57 12.97
CA ASP A 294 -9.38 -48.82 13.53
C ASP A 294 -8.24 -48.45 12.56
N ASN A 295 -8.55 -48.30 11.29
CA ASN A 295 -7.59 -47.91 10.25
C ASN A 295 -7.75 -46.45 9.80
N VAL A 296 -8.72 -45.72 10.30
CA VAL A 296 -8.89 -44.30 9.96
C VAL A 296 -7.72 -43.50 10.54
N ALA A 297 -6.91 -42.92 9.68
CA ALA A 297 -5.81 -42.06 10.06
C ALA A 297 -6.27 -40.61 10.26
N TYR A 298 -7.14 -40.15 9.38
CA TYR A 298 -7.81 -38.88 9.46
C TYR A 298 -9.18 -38.98 8.83
N SER A 299 -10.18 -38.36 9.41
CA SER A 299 -11.47 -38.17 8.75
C SER A 299 -12.16 -36.93 9.29
N ILE A 300 -12.87 -36.25 8.43
CA ILE A 300 -13.82 -35.21 8.78
C ILE A 300 -15.15 -35.47 8.07
N ASP A 301 -16.20 -35.46 8.87
CA ASP A 301 -17.57 -35.50 8.42
C ASP A 301 -18.22 -34.16 8.79
N PHE A 302 -18.39 -33.29 7.80
CA PHE A 302 -18.94 -31.96 8.00
C PHE A 302 -20.40 -31.99 8.45
N GLY A 303 -21.11 -33.09 8.15
CA GLY A 303 -22.48 -33.31 8.59
C GLY A 303 -22.60 -33.48 10.12
N SER A 304 -21.60 -34.11 10.73
CA SER A 304 -21.55 -34.35 12.17
C SER A 304 -20.68 -33.29 12.92
N ALA A 305 -19.81 -32.56 12.22
CA ALA A 305 -18.93 -31.57 12.82
C ALA A 305 -19.69 -30.43 13.52
N SER A 306 -19.11 -29.88 14.60
CA SER A 306 -19.64 -28.66 15.20
C SER A 306 -19.22 -27.45 14.36
N ILE A 307 -20.15 -26.84 13.67
CA ILE A 307 -19.92 -25.65 12.84
C ILE A 307 -20.56 -24.44 13.48
N LYS A 308 -19.75 -23.51 13.95
CA LYS A 308 -20.18 -22.22 14.48
C LYS A 308 -19.91 -21.14 13.43
N SER A 309 -20.92 -20.34 13.14
CA SER A 309 -20.78 -19.17 12.27
C SER A 309 -20.38 -17.95 13.10
N GLU A 310 -19.36 -17.27 12.68
CA GLU A 310 -18.97 -15.95 13.18
C GLU A 310 -19.14 -14.98 12.00
N GLY A 311 -20.28 -14.34 11.90
CA GLY A 311 -20.57 -13.43 10.80
C GLY A 311 -20.36 -11.98 11.21
N THR A 312 -19.61 -11.20 10.41
CA THR A 312 -19.70 -9.75 10.46
C THR A 312 -20.82 -9.33 9.50
N ASN A 313 -21.90 -8.79 10.05
CA ASN A 313 -23.00 -8.29 9.24
C ASN A 313 -22.64 -6.87 8.76
N TYR A 314 -22.18 -6.75 7.53
CA TYR A 314 -21.91 -5.46 6.87
C TYR A 314 -23.20 -4.83 6.30
N LYS A 315 -24.30 -4.91 7.02
CA LYS A 315 -25.61 -4.45 6.57
C LYS A 315 -25.50 -3.06 5.94
N ASP A 316 -25.83 -2.99 4.66
CA ASP A 316 -25.84 -1.77 3.85
C ASP A 316 -24.48 -1.09 3.61
N SER A 317 -23.35 -1.73 3.93
CA SER A 317 -22.03 -1.23 3.57
C SER A 317 -21.75 -1.41 2.09
N THR A 318 -21.14 -0.41 1.49
CA THR A 318 -20.65 -0.46 0.11
C THR A 318 -19.15 -0.20 0.07
N TYR A 319 -18.50 -0.69 -0.99
CA TYR A 319 -17.14 -0.34 -1.34
C TYR A 319 -17.06 -0.02 -2.83
N PHE A 320 -15.95 0.59 -3.26
CA PHE A 320 -15.73 0.86 -4.67
C PHE A 320 -14.88 -0.26 -5.26
N ALA A 321 -15.50 -1.07 -6.10
CA ALA A 321 -14.91 -2.24 -6.72
C ALA A 321 -14.22 -1.90 -8.05
N TYR A 322 -13.22 -2.71 -8.41
CA TYR A 322 -12.48 -2.60 -9.65
C TYR A 322 -12.26 -4.00 -10.27
N GLY A 323 -11.46 -4.08 -11.34
CA GLY A 323 -11.25 -5.32 -12.07
C GLY A 323 -10.73 -6.47 -11.20
N GLY A 324 -11.37 -7.64 -11.27
CA GLY A 324 -11.09 -8.82 -10.46
C GLY A 324 -12.05 -9.03 -9.28
N ASP A 325 -12.69 -7.96 -8.80
CA ASP A 325 -13.58 -8.02 -7.63
C ASP A 325 -14.87 -8.83 -7.89
N TRP A 326 -15.24 -9.04 -9.14
CA TRP A 326 -16.39 -9.85 -9.54
C TRP A 326 -16.00 -11.27 -9.99
N GLY A 327 -14.73 -11.67 -9.80
CA GLY A 327 -14.23 -13.00 -10.14
C GLY A 327 -13.84 -13.20 -11.60
N GLU A 328 -13.81 -12.14 -12.41
CA GLU A 328 -13.31 -12.19 -13.79
C GLU A 328 -11.79 -12.37 -13.81
N THR A 329 -11.30 -13.19 -14.76
CA THR A 329 -9.90 -13.61 -14.85
C THR A 329 -9.04 -12.73 -15.76
N VAL A 330 -9.66 -11.89 -16.60
CA VAL A 330 -8.97 -10.93 -17.46
C VAL A 330 -9.34 -9.53 -17.00
N ASN A 331 -8.45 -8.89 -16.25
CA ASN A 331 -8.65 -7.56 -15.70
C ASN A 331 -7.30 -6.87 -15.46
N ASP A 332 -7.32 -5.57 -15.22
CA ASP A 332 -6.16 -4.74 -14.90
C ASP A 332 -6.14 -4.31 -13.42
N ASN A 333 -6.84 -5.03 -12.54
CA ASN A 333 -6.99 -4.73 -11.11
C ASN A 333 -7.41 -3.27 -10.86
N ASP A 334 -6.74 -2.59 -9.94
CA ASP A 334 -7.00 -1.20 -9.52
C ASP A 334 -6.51 -0.14 -10.52
N PHE A 335 -6.13 -0.51 -11.75
CA PHE A 335 -5.60 0.44 -12.73
C PHE A 335 -6.61 1.54 -13.14
N CYS A 336 -7.89 1.32 -12.90
CA CYS A 336 -8.95 2.33 -13.08
C CYS A 336 -9.07 3.34 -11.92
N ALA A 337 -8.36 3.12 -10.79
CA ALA A 337 -8.28 4.07 -9.67
C ALA A 337 -7.14 5.07 -9.92
N ASN A 338 -7.37 5.98 -10.87
CA ASN A 338 -6.37 6.91 -11.43
C ASN A 338 -6.88 8.35 -11.52
N GLY A 339 -7.90 8.69 -10.75
CA GLY A 339 -8.51 10.00 -10.71
C GLY A 339 -7.85 10.97 -9.73
N ILE A 340 -7.92 12.27 -10.03
CA ILE A 340 -7.63 13.34 -9.05
C ILE A 340 -8.78 13.54 -8.05
N LEU A 341 -9.90 12.88 -8.28
CA LEU A 341 -10.99 12.68 -7.33
C LEU A 341 -11.15 11.19 -7.06
N ASN A 342 -11.36 10.84 -5.80
CA ASN A 342 -11.72 9.49 -5.42
C ASN A 342 -13.09 9.09 -6.02
N ALA A 343 -13.37 7.79 -6.07
CA ALA A 343 -14.63 7.26 -6.62
C ALA A 343 -15.89 7.81 -5.90
N ASP A 344 -15.79 8.15 -4.63
CA ASP A 344 -16.85 8.80 -3.83
C ASP A 344 -16.97 10.31 -4.04
N ARG A 345 -16.17 10.89 -4.95
CA ARG A 345 -16.09 12.33 -5.26
C ARG A 345 -15.33 13.16 -4.22
N THR A 346 -14.73 12.55 -3.21
CA THR A 346 -13.83 13.28 -2.32
C THR A 346 -12.53 13.66 -3.03
N PRO A 347 -11.94 14.83 -2.74
CA PRO A 347 -10.70 15.26 -3.35
C PRO A 347 -9.52 14.40 -2.89
N SER A 348 -8.66 14.00 -3.82
CA SER A 348 -7.33 13.50 -3.50
C SER A 348 -6.37 14.67 -3.19
N ALA A 349 -5.17 14.36 -2.72
CA ALA A 349 -4.14 15.39 -2.51
C ALA A 349 -3.73 16.08 -3.81
N GLU A 350 -3.83 15.38 -4.93
CA GLU A 350 -3.53 15.83 -6.28
C GLU A 350 -4.43 16.99 -6.74
N LEU A 351 -5.70 16.98 -6.34
CA LEU A 351 -6.64 18.03 -6.72
C LEU A 351 -6.20 19.42 -6.25
N TYR A 352 -5.60 19.51 -5.08
CA TYR A 352 -5.12 20.79 -4.53
C TYR A 352 -3.95 21.34 -5.33
N GLU A 353 -3.06 20.47 -5.82
CA GLU A 353 -1.99 20.86 -6.73
C GLU A 353 -2.56 21.33 -8.08
N VAL A 354 -3.51 20.59 -8.66
CA VAL A 354 -4.18 20.97 -9.90
C VAL A 354 -4.89 22.31 -9.77
N LYS A 355 -5.64 22.52 -8.67
CA LYS A 355 -6.33 23.78 -8.38
C LYS A 355 -5.34 24.95 -8.33
N LYS A 356 -4.23 24.79 -7.62
CA LYS A 356 -3.19 25.83 -7.50
C LYS A 356 -2.53 26.13 -8.85
N VAL A 357 -2.14 25.12 -9.57
CA VAL A 357 -1.41 25.28 -10.84
C VAL A 357 -2.32 25.84 -11.95
N HIS A 358 -3.61 25.50 -11.93
CA HIS A 358 -4.61 25.98 -12.89
C HIS A 358 -5.26 27.33 -12.53
N GLN A 359 -4.87 27.94 -11.39
CA GLN A 359 -5.46 29.23 -11.01
C GLN A 359 -5.26 30.31 -12.09
N GLU A 360 -6.24 31.19 -12.22
CA GLU A 360 -6.28 32.26 -13.25
C GLU A 360 -5.74 33.61 -12.73
N VAL A 361 -5.17 33.62 -11.52
CA VAL A 361 -4.53 34.79 -10.93
C VAL A 361 -3.19 34.36 -10.35
N SER A 362 -2.11 34.96 -10.81
CA SER A 362 -0.77 34.69 -10.35
C SER A 362 -0.18 35.89 -9.61
N PHE A 363 0.64 35.63 -8.61
CA PHE A 363 1.36 36.64 -7.86
C PHE A 363 2.86 36.36 -7.96
N TYR A 364 3.66 37.42 -8.03
CA TYR A 364 5.11 37.32 -8.14
C TYR A 364 5.81 38.27 -7.17
N ASP A 365 6.85 37.76 -6.53
CA ASP A 365 7.82 38.59 -5.81
C ASP A 365 8.94 39.00 -6.77
N ASP A 366 8.92 40.24 -7.17
CA ASP A 366 10.02 40.84 -7.96
C ASP A 366 11.14 41.40 -7.06
N GLY A 367 11.31 40.83 -5.83
CA GLY A 367 12.28 41.21 -4.83
C GLY A 367 11.77 42.29 -3.86
N GLU A 368 10.48 42.62 -3.91
CA GLU A 368 9.88 43.68 -3.09
C GLU A 368 8.74 43.20 -2.18
N ALA A 369 8.45 41.89 -2.15
CA ALA A 369 7.35 41.34 -1.32
C ALA A 369 7.58 41.59 0.17
N ALA A 370 8.84 41.55 0.64
CA ALA A 370 9.23 41.89 2.01
C ALA A 370 8.96 43.37 2.37
N ASN A 371 8.78 44.24 1.37
CA ASN A 371 8.38 45.62 1.50
C ASN A 371 6.90 45.86 1.23
N GLY A 372 6.13 44.80 1.06
CA GLY A 372 4.69 44.86 0.78
C GLY A 372 4.34 45.29 -0.64
N LYS A 373 5.21 45.03 -1.64
CA LYS A 373 4.91 45.24 -3.06
C LYS A 373 4.93 43.92 -3.79
N VAL A 374 3.87 43.64 -4.53
CA VAL A 374 3.66 42.36 -5.24
C VAL A 374 3.13 42.64 -6.63
N ARG A 375 3.64 41.93 -7.64
CA ARG A 375 3.10 41.94 -8.96
C ARG A 375 1.95 40.93 -9.08
N VAL A 376 0.80 41.40 -9.55
CA VAL A 376 -0.44 40.62 -9.74
C VAL A 376 -0.69 40.50 -11.23
N VAL A 377 -0.88 39.28 -11.71
CA VAL A 377 -1.20 38.97 -13.11
C VAL A 377 -2.59 38.37 -13.15
N ASN A 378 -3.48 39.00 -13.91
CA ASN A 378 -4.80 38.50 -14.17
C ASN A 378 -4.79 37.68 -15.48
N GLU A 379 -4.79 36.37 -15.36
CA GLU A 379 -4.77 35.44 -16.51
C GLU A 379 -6.18 35.14 -17.06
N PHE A 380 -7.23 35.59 -16.41
CA PHE A 380 -8.59 35.44 -16.95
C PHE A 380 -8.70 35.99 -18.37
N LEU A 381 -9.44 35.28 -19.24
CA LEU A 381 -9.66 35.72 -20.62
C LEU A 381 -10.64 36.89 -20.70
N ASN A 382 -11.67 36.93 -19.85
CA ASN A 382 -12.79 37.85 -19.96
C ASN A 382 -13.21 38.53 -18.65
N THR A 383 -12.52 38.22 -17.52
CA THR A 383 -12.96 38.67 -16.19
C THR A 383 -11.96 39.63 -15.57
N ASN A 384 -12.41 40.84 -15.21
CA ASN A 384 -11.61 41.77 -14.45
C ASN A 384 -11.46 41.30 -13.01
N LEU A 385 -10.27 41.47 -12.40
CA LEU A 385 -9.97 41.00 -11.06
C LEU A 385 -10.82 41.67 -9.97
N ASN A 386 -11.40 42.86 -10.24
CA ASN A 386 -12.29 43.55 -9.30
C ASN A 386 -13.59 42.79 -8.98
N LYS A 387 -13.91 41.71 -9.71
CA LYS A 387 -15.02 40.79 -9.38
C LYS A 387 -14.76 39.95 -8.16
N TYR A 388 -13.54 39.92 -7.67
CA TYR A 388 -13.12 39.07 -6.56
C TYR A 388 -12.64 39.92 -5.38
N ASN A 389 -12.57 39.30 -4.19
CA ASN A 389 -11.81 39.84 -3.08
C ASN A 389 -10.37 39.40 -3.22
N VAL A 390 -9.44 40.31 -2.91
CA VAL A 390 -8.01 39.96 -2.82
C VAL A 390 -7.51 40.44 -1.47
N SER A 391 -7.09 39.50 -0.64
CA SER A 391 -6.57 39.76 0.70
C SER A 391 -5.12 39.32 0.81
N TRP A 392 -4.44 39.85 1.81
CA TRP A 392 -3.11 39.42 2.18
C TRP A 392 -2.97 39.20 3.68
N THR A 393 -2.10 38.29 4.09
CA THR A 393 -1.80 37.98 5.47
C THR A 393 -0.30 37.74 5.63
N LEU A 394 0.34 38.50 6.53
CA LEU A 394 1.72 38.32 6.92
C LEU A 394 1.78 37.61 8.26
N LYS A 395 2.54 36.52 8.31
CA LYS A 395 2.72 35.73 9.52
C LYS A 395 4.19 35.65 9.95
N GLU A 396 4.43 35.57 11.24
CA GLU A 396 5.67 35.16 11.89
C GLU A 396 5.39 33.85 12.64
N ASP A 397 6.06 32.75 12.30
CA ASP A 397 5.86 31.41 12.89
C ASP A 397 4.37 31.03 12.99
N ASN A 398 3.61 31.19 11.90
CA ASN A 398 2.16 31.01 11.81
C ASN A 398 1.30 32.04 12.59
N LYS A 399 1.88 32.97 13.34
CA LYS A 399 1.13 34.05 14.00
C LYS A 399 0.94 35.23 13.06
N VAL A 400 -0.32 35.64 12.86
CA VAL A 400 -0.62 36.83 12.03
C VAL A 400 -0.06 38.08 12.70
N ILE A 401 0.84 38.79 11.99
CA ILE A 401 1.42 40.08 12.40
C ILE A 401 0.92 41.24 11.53
N GLY A 402 0.28 40.98 10.43
CA GLY A 402 -0.35 41.95 9.56
C GLY A 402 -1.34 41.33 8.59
N SER A 403 -2.39 42.04 8.23
CA SER A 403 -3.34 41.60 7.20
C SER A 403 -4.08 42.79 6.59
N GLY A 404 -4.64 42.61 5.40
CA GLY A 404 -5.41 43.61 4.72
C GLY A 404 -6.05 43.11 3.42
N GLN A 405 -6.69 44.03 2.72
CA GLN A 405 -7.28 43.77 1.40
C GLN A 405 -6.80 44.79 0.40
N LEU A 406 -6.75 44.40 -0.87
CA LEU A 406 -6.54 45.34 -1.95
C LEU A 406 -7.77 46.26 -2.14
N SER A 407 -7.55 47.55 -2.42
CA SER A 407 -8.62 48.48 -2.74
C SER A 407 -9.28 48.13 -4.06
N GLU A 408 -10.49 48.64 -4.30
CA GLU A 408 -11.19 48.45 -5.58
C GLU A 408 -10.39 49.01 -6.78
N GLU A 409 -9.60 50.07 -6.56
CA GLU A 409 -8.72 50.63 -7.58
C GLU A 409 -7.57 49.64 -7.90
N GLN A 410 -6.93 49.08 -6.87
CA GLN A 410 -5.84 48.11 -7.04
C GLN A 410 -6.29 46.80 -7.68
N LYS A 411 -7.52 46.38 -7.44
CA LYS A 411 -8.13 45.18 -8.06
C LYS A 411 -8.61 45.41 -9.49
N ASN A 412 -8.66 46.67 -9.97
CA ASN A 412 -9.10 46.95 -11.32
C ASN A 412 -8.03 46.60 -12.36
N ILE A 413 -7.71 45.32 -12.42
CA ILE A 413 -6.77 44.74 -13.38
C ILE A 413 -7.57 44.03 -14.45
N ALA A 414 -7.46 44.51 -15.68
CA ALA A 414 -8.18 43.98 -16.83
C ALA A 414 -7.79 42.53 -17.16
N PRO A 415 -8.63 41.76 -17.86
CA PRO A 415 -8.25 40.45 -18.38
C PRO A 415 -6.94 40.51 -19.15
N GLN A 416 -6.07 39.53 -18.96
CA GLN A 416 -4.75 39.38 -19.59
C GLN A 416 -3.79 40.57 -19.31
N ALA A 417 -3.98 41.26 -18.17
CA ALA A 417 -3.15 42.39 -17.77
C ALA A 417 -2.49 42.11 -16.41
N GLU A 418 -1.47 42.92 -16.10
CA GLU A 418 -0.77 42.87 -14.83
C GLU A 418 -0.62 44.27 -14.21
N ALA A 419 -0.40 44.29 -12.88
CA ALA A 419 -0.08 45.49 -12.13
C ALA A 419 0.75 45.18 -10.91
N THR A 420 1.66 46.07 -10.56
CA THR A 420 2.34 46.03 -9.25
C THR A 420 1.49 46.77 -8.24
N VAL A 421 1.12 46.11 -7.16
CA VAL A 421 0.31 46.67 -6.07
C VAL A 421 1.15 46.86 -4.82
N THR A 422 0.84 47.89 -4.05
CA THR A 422 1.41 48.13 -2.74
C THR A 422 0.38 47.78 -1.66
N LEU A 423 0.73 46.87 -0.78
CA LEU A 423 -0.15 46.40 0.29
C LEU A 423 -0.32 47.50 1.32
N ALA A 424 -1.56 47.98 1.52
CA ALA A 424 -1.85 49.07 2.43
C ALA A 424 -1.59 48.67 3.88
N ASN A 425 -0.95 49.53 4.66
CA ASN A 425 -0.60 49.32 6.08
C ASN A 425 0.29 48.08 6.31
N PHE A 426 1.04 47.69 5.31
CA PHE A 426 2.01 46.60 5.49
C PHE A 426 3.00 46.90 6.61
N PRO A 427 3.15 46.01 7.61
CA PRO A 427 3.95 46.33 8.80
C PRO A 427 5.43 46.35 8.46
N LYS A 428 6.15 47.26 9.12
CA LYS A 428 7.61 47.22 9.13
C LYS A 428 8.05 46.10 10.09
N VAL A 429 8.60 45.04 9.54
CA VAL A 429 9.04 43.88 10.32
C VAL A 429 10.37 44.16 10.98
N SER A 430 10.45 43.93 12.31
CA SER A 430 11.71 43.84 13.06
C SER A 430 11.98 42.35 13.24
N ALA A 431 12.79 41.78 12.36
CA ALA A 431 12.94 40.34 12.26
C ALA A 431 13.54 39.68 13.50
N THR A 432 12.93 38.61 13.96
CA THR A 432 13.43 37.74 15.03
C THR A 432 14.32 36.66 14.41
N ALA A 433 15.51 36.46 14.95
CA ALA A 433 16.41 35.42 14.46
C ALA A 433 15.79 34.02 14.64
N GLY A 434 15.72 33.24 13.57
CA GLY A 434 15.19 31.89 13.57
C GLY A 434 13.69 31.78 13.31
N SER A 435 12.94 32.91 13.22
CA SER A 435 11.51 32.89 12.85
C SER A 435 11.30 32.80 11.34
N ASP A 436 10.24 32.11 10.93
CA ASP A 436 9.74 32.06 9.56
C ASP A 436 8.76 33.21 9.32
N TYR A 437 8.88 33.86 8.17
CA TYR A 437 7.96 34.92 7.75
C TYR A 437 7.31 34.56 6.44
N THR A 438 5.98 34.42 6.42
CA THR A 438 5.23 34.11 5.19
C THR A 438 4.24 35.22 4.88
N LEU A 439 4.20 35.61 3.59
CA LEU A 439 3.19 36.49 3.05
C LEU A 439 2.27 35.66 2.14
N THR A 440 1.04 35.46 2.57
CA THR A 440 0.02 34.80 1.79
C THR A 440 -0.90 35.82 1.15
N LEU A 441 -1.09 35.76 -0.19
CA LEU A 441 -2.14 36.46 -0.90
C LEU A 441 -3.23 35.47 -1.28
N SER A 442 -4.50 35.88 -1.19
CA SER A 442 -5.65 35.02 -1.42
C SER A 442 -6.71 35.76 -2.25
N VAL A 443 -7.24 35.09 -3.26
CA VAL A 443 -8.35 35.59 -4.09
C VAL A 443 -9.57 34.76 -3.76
N THR A 444 -10.66 35.42 -3.34
CA THR A 444 -11.90 34.74 -2.95
C THR A 444 -13.11 35.27 -3.70
N LEU A 445 -14.13 34.44 -3.83
CA LEU A 445 -15.42 34.83 -4.41
C LEU A 445 -16.09 35.90 -3.55
N LYS A 446 -16.68 36.95 -4.21
CA LYS A 446 -17.49 37.98 -3.55
C LYS A 446 -18.94 37.57 -3.32
N GLU A 447 -19.41 36.61 -4.07
CA GLU A 447 -20.77 36.09 -4.09
C GLU A 447 -20.78 34.65 -4.60
N ASP A 448 -21.85 33.93 -4.40
CA ASP A 448 -22.00 32.58 -4.92
C ASP A 448 -21.88 32.59 -6.44
N ALA A 449 -21.08 31.68 -6.97
CA ALA A 449 -20.90 31.51 -8.40
C ALA A 449 -22.15 30.87 -9.02
N ALA A 450 -22.44 31.18 -10.28
CA ALA A 450 -23.56 30.56 -11.00
C ALA A 450 -23.47 29.03 -11.13
N TRP A 451 -22.28 28.48 -10.93
CA TRP A 451 -21.98 27.02 -10.92
C TRP A 451 -21.84 26.44 -9.50
N ALA A 452 -22.18 27.23 -8.46
CA ALA A 452 -22.05 26.76 -7.08
C ALA A 452 -22.83 25.45 -6.86
N GLY A 453 -22.17 24.51 -6.23
CA GLY A 453 -22.73 23.22 -5.79
C GLY A 453 -22.85 23.17 -4.27
N ASP A 454 -23.05 21.99 -3.71
CA ASP A 454 -23.23 21.83 -2.27
C ASP A 454 -21.95 22.14 -1.44
N TYR A 455 -20.79 22.12 -2.06
CA TYR A 455 -19.49 22.20 -1.35
C TYR A 455 -18.58 23.33 -1.84
N TYR A 456 -18.77 23.85 -3.04
CA TYR A 456 -17.87 24.82 -3.67
C TYR A 456 -18.63 25.84 -4.51
N GLY A 457 -18.01 27.00 -4.68
CA GLY A 457 -18.53 28.09 -5.49
C GLY A 457 -19.27 29.13 -4.67
N HIS A 458 -19.10 29.13 -3.35
CA HIS A 458 -19.77 30.03 -2.43
C HIS A 458 -18.95 31.29 -2.15
N GLU A 459 -19.62 32.35 -1.68
CA GLU A 459 -18.98 33.56 -1.18
C GLU A 459 -17.87 33.21 -0.18
N GLY A 460 -16.68 33.73 -0.39
CA GLY A 460 -15.51 33.47 0.45
C GLY A 460 -14.63 32.31 0.02
N ASP A 461 -15.08 31.47 -0.91
CA ASP A 461 -14.24 30.37 -1.42
C ASP A 461 -13.01 30.89 -2.13
N GLU A 462 -11.84 30.34 -1.73
CA GLU A 462 -10.55 30.68 -2.35
C GLU A 462 -10.41 30.03 -3.73
N ILE A 463 -10.19 30.86 -4.75
CA ILE A 463 -9.99 30.43 -6.14
C ILE A 463 -8.53 30.53 -6.60
N ALA A 464 -7.72 31.34 -5.92
CA ALA A 464 -6.28 31.45 -6.18
C ALA A 464 -5.55 31.92 -4.92
N PHE A 465 -4.31 31.52 -4.77
CA PHE A 465 -3.44 32.03 -3.70
C PHE A 465 -1.97 32.03 -4.14
N GLU A 466 -1.14 32.75 -3.39
CA GLU A 466 0.31 32.60 -3.41
C GLU A 466 0.84 32.78 -2.00
N GLU A 467 1.88 32.06 -1.66
CA GLU A 467 2.58 32.20 -0.40
C GLU A 467 4.07 32.40 -0.66
N PHE A 468 4.59 33.54 -0.20
CA PHE A 468 6.01 33.88 -0.29
C PHE A 468 6.69 33.67 1.05
N ASP A 469 7.79 32.93 1.03
CA ASP A 469 8.73 32.86 2.15
C ASP A 469 9.61 34.14 2.12
N LEU A 470 9.47 34.98 3.13
CA LEU A 470 10.14 36.27 3.19
C LEU A 470 11.43 36.17 3.99
N ALA A 471 12.54 36.24 3.32
CA ALA A 471 13.89 36.23 3.95
C ALA A 471 14.21 37.54 4.66
N TYR A 472 13.57 37.85 5.79
CA TYR A 472 13.96 38.99 6.63
C TYR A 472 15.23 38.73 7.44
N THR A 473 15.61 37.46 7.65
CA THR A 473 16.82 37.06 8.36
C THR A 473 17.68 36.19 7.47
N PRO A 474 19.02 36.30 7.55
CA PRO A 474 19.88 35.29 6.93
C PRO A 474 19.58 33.92 7.54
N GLU A 475 19.90 32.87 6.78
CA GLU A 475 19.65 31.45 7.07
C GLU A 475 19.54 31.11 8.55
N LYS A 476 18.54 30.30 8.91
CA LYS A 476 18.35 29.83 10.29
C LYS A 476 19.69 29.36 10.87
N ALA A 477 20.26 30.14 11.77
CA ALA A 477 21.24 29.55 12.66
C ALA A 477 20.58 28.35 13.31
N GLN A 478 21.22 27.18 13.28
CA GLN A 478 20.83 26.02 14.07
C GLN A 478 20.36 26.51 15.45
N PRO A 479 19.25 26.00 16.02
CA PRO A 479 18.76 26.47 17.29
C PRO A 479 19.91 26.53 18.27
N THR A 480 20.28 27.74 18.74
CA THR A 480 21.39 27.86 19.64
C THR A 480 20.85 27.49 21.01
N ILE A 481 21.06 26.24 21.38
CA ILE A 481 20.67 25.75 22.71
C ILE A 481 21.51 26.52 23.72
N SER A 482 20.87 27.39 24.50
CA SER A 482 21.58 28.24 25.45
C SER A 482 22.19 27.39 26.57
N ALA A 483 23.51 27.32 26.61
CA ALA A 483 24.23 26.61 27.68
C ALA A 483 24.18 27.31 29.04
N SER A 484 23.66 28.54 29.14
CA SER A 484 23.68 29.33 30.38
C SER A 484 22.84 28.71 31.50
N ASP A 485 21.71 28.13 31.17
CA ASP A 485 20.78 27.49 32.15
C ASP A 485 20.89 25.94 32.20
N MET A 486 21.83 25.36 31.47
CA MET A 486 22.05 23.91 31.49
C MET A 486 22.85 23.47 32.71
N ASP A 487 22.44 22.34 33.28
CA ASP A 487 23.21 21.58 34.26
C ASP A 487 24.17 20.60 33.58
N LYS A 488 25.01 19.94 34.34
CA LYS A 488 25.90 18.88 33.84
C LYS A 488 25.10 17.65 33.45
N VAL A 489 25.58 16.96 32.40
CA VAL A 489 25.08 15.60 32.07
C VAL A 489 25.92 14.55 32.81
N ASN A 490 25.27 13.52 33.28
CA ASN A 490 25.93 12.32 33.81
C ASN A 490 25.72 11.19 32.82
N VAL A 491 26.78 10.42 32.58
CA VAL A 491 26.76 9.25 31.71
C VAL A 491 27.22 8.05 32.52
N ALA A 492 26.41 7.02 32.53
CA ALA A 492 26.74 5.71 33.07
C ALA A 492 26.67 4.67 31.95
N GLU A 493 27.64 3.78 31.92
CA GLU A 493 27.71 2.67 30.95
C GLU A 493 27.68 1.33 31.66
N SER A 494 26.86 0.42 31.12
CA SER A 494 26.90 -1.00 31.44
C SER A 494 27.29 -1.80 30.19
N ASP A 495 27.30 -3.13 30.29
CA ASP A 495 27.54 -4.00 29.14
C ASP A 495 26.43 -3.83 28.08
N ASP A 496 25.17 -3.58 28.51
CA ASP A 496 24.01 -3.56 27.64
C ASP A 496 23.51 -2.15 27.27
N ALA A 497 23.85 -1.11 28.03
CA ALA A 497 23.23 0.20 27.86
C ALA A 497 24.15 1.38 28.19
N ILE A 498 23.84 2.53 27.56
CA ILE A 498 24.36 3.86 27.92
C ILE A 498 23.19 4.65 28.50
N THR A 499 23.34 5.09 29.75
CA THR A 499 22.33 5.90 30.44
C THR A 499 22.82 7.33 30.63
N VAL A 500 22.05 8.29 30.10
CA VAL A 500 22.35 9.72 30.25
C VAL A 500 21.29 10.35 31.15
N THR A 501 21.75 11.05 32.21
CA THR A 501 20.83 11.69 33.16
C THR A 501 21.25 13.16 33.40
N GLY A 502 20.23 13.96 33.74
CA GLY A 502 20.41 15.37 34.06
C GLY A 502 19.12 16.01 34.58
N LYS A 503 19.03 17.33 34.48
CA LYS A 503 17.84 18.10 34.84
C LYS A 503 17.47 19.06 33.72
N THR A 504 16.19 19.26 33.46
CA THR A 504 15.68 20.10 32.36
C THR A 504 16.02 21.62 32.54
N SER A 505 16.37 22.05 33.75
CA SER A 505 17.00 23.35 34.03
C SER A 505 17.76 23.32 35.36
N LYS A 506 18.67 24.27 35.58
CA LYS A 506 19.43 24.37 36.82
C LYS A 506 18.56 24.69 38.05
N THR A 507 17.54 25.53 37.90
CA THR A 507 16.84 26.15 39.00
C THR A 507 15.66 25.34 39.51
N ASN A 508 14.77 24.84 38.61
CA ASN A 508 13.58 24.07 38.94
C ASN A 508 13.40 22.90 37.96
N GLY A 509 14.49 22.40 37.41
CA GLY A 509 14.48 21.37 36.39
C GLY A 509 14.00 20.02 36.93
N LYS A 510 13.21 19.33 36.13
CA LYS A 510 12.82 17.98 36.35
C LYS A 510 13.95 17.01 35.94
N ALA A 511 14.08 15.92 36.66
CA ALA A 511 15.05 14.91 36.30
C ALA A 511 14.68 14.28 34.94
N PHE A 512 15.66 14.08 34.08
CA PHE A 512 15.51 13.31 32.86
C PHE A 512 16.46 12.11 32.83
N GLU A 513 16.06 11.09 32.10
CA GLU A 513 16.81 9.88 31.83
C GLU A 513 16.63 9.45 30.38
N VAL A 514 17.72 9.25 29.67
CA VAL A 514 17.76 8.70 28.32
C VAL A 514 18.58 7.42 28.36
N VAL A 515 18.03 6.32 27.85
CA VAL A 515 18.70 5.03 27.78
C VAL A 515 18.87 4.63 26.31
N ILE A 516 20.10 4.31 25.92
CA ILE A 516 20.45 3.78 24.61
C ILE A 516 20.90 2.33 24.78
N ASP A 517 20.28 1.42 24.06
CA ASP A 517 20.64 0.00 24.00
C ASP A 517 21.90 -0.18 23.15
N LYS A 518 22.91 -0.89 23.69
CA LYS A 518 24.19 -1.08 23.00
C LYS A 518 24.13 -2.14 21.89
N ALA A 519 23.18 -3.05 21.94
CA ALA A 519 23.02 -4.08 20.91
C ALA A 519 22.31 -3.50 19.65
N GLN A 520 21.43 -2.50 19.85
CA GLN A 520 20.64 -1.91 18.77
C GLN A 520 21.18 -0.54 18.31
N GLY A 521 21.87 0.20 19.18
CA GLY A 521 22.31 1.57 18.90
C GLY A 521 21.20 2.61 18.95
N TYR A 522 20.05 2.33 19.58
CA TYR A 522 18.90 3.24 19.63
C TYR A 522 18.51 3.63 21.04
N ILE A 523 17.80 4.77 21.15
CA ILE A 523 17.13 5.15 22.39
C ILE A 523 15.97 4.17 22.64
N THR A 524 15.99 3.49 23.78
CA THR A 524 14.93 2.58 24.23
C THR A 524 14.08 3.15 25.35
N SER A 525 14.47 4.27 25.91
CA SER A 525 13.69 5.00 26.90
C SER A 525 14.12 6.45 27.00
N TYR A 526 13.16 7.37 26.96
CA TYR A 526 13.35 8.74 27.39
C TYR A 526 12.25 9.12 28.38
N LYS A 527 12.67 9.50 29.60
CA LYS A 527 11.78 9.90 30.69
C LYS A 527 12.11 11.28 31.21
N VAL A 528 11.06 12.01 31.60
CA VAL A 528 11.17 13.27 32.34
C VAL A 528 10.28 13.17 33.58
N ASP A 529 10.87 13.43 34.76
CA ASP A 529 10.18 13.32 36.05
C ASP A 529 9.52 11.93 36.27
N GLY A 530 10.21 10.88 35.79
CA GLY A 530 9.73 9.49 35.84
C GLY A 530 8.63 9.16 34.79
N LYS A 531 8.11 10.14 34.05
CA LYS A 531 7.11 9.93 33.01
C LYS A 531 7.81 9.59 31.69
N THR A 532 7.43 8.46 31.08
CA THR A 532 7.93 8.06 29.76
C THR A 532 7.38 8.99 28.67
N LEU A 533 8.26 9.53 27.86
CA LEU A 533 7.95 10.32 26.67
C LEU A 533 8.16 9.49 25.41
N LEU A 534 9.27 8.75 25.35
CA LEU A 534 9.68 7.93 24.22
C LEU A 534 9.96 6.51 24.69
N GLU A 535 9.40 5.53 23.98
CA GLU A 535 9.57 4.11 24.25
C GLU A 535 10.58 3.43 23.33
N ASN A 536 10.78 3.97 22.11
CA ASN A 536 11.77 3.46 21.17
C ASN A 536 12.07 4.48 20.06
N GLY A 537 13.32 4.54 19.64
CA GLY A 537 13.79 5.34 18.51
C GLY A 537 14.24 6.77 18.90
N PRO A 538 14.53 7.65 17.94
CA PRO A 538 14.34 7.47 16.48
C PRO A 538 15.25 6.40 15.90
N VAL A 539 14.68 5.57 15.02
CA VAL A 539 15.39 4.54 14.26
C VAL A 539 15.27 4.84 12.77
N PRO A 540 16.28 4.56 11.94
CA PRO A 540 16.20 4.76 10.50
C PRO A 540 15.00 4.04 9.89
N ASN A 541 14.35 4.68 8.93
CA ASN A 541 13.21 4.10 8.23
C ASN A 541 13.22 4.51 6.77
N TYR A 542 13.36 3.52 5.89
CA TYR A 542 13.39 3.70 4.43
C TYR A 542 12.20 3.07 3.72
N TYR A 543 11.25 2.55 4.49
CA TYR A 543 10.03 1.91 3.99
C TYR A 543 8.80 2.80 4.15
N ARG A 544 7.97 2.82 3.15
CA ARG A 544 6.55 3.19 3.20
C ARG A 544 5.72 2.10 2.53
N ALA A 545 4.44 2.04 2.84
CA ALA A 545 3.53 1.19 2.11
C ALA A 545 3.59 1.55 0.62
N PRO A 546 3.78 0.57 -0.28
CA PRO A 546 3.79 0.84 -1.71
C PRO A 546 2.40 1.25 -2.18
N VAL A 547 2.35 2.12 -3.16
CA VAL A 547 1.15 2.39 -3.96
C VAL A 547 1.21 1.56 -5.24
N SER A 548 0.10 1.51 -5.99
CA SER A 548 -0.03 0.63 -7.16
C SER A 548 1.01 0.84 -8.26
N ASN A 549 1.61 2.03 -8.34
CA ASN A 549 2.69 2.36 -9.27
C ASN A 549 4.11 2.17 -8.69
N ASP A 550 4.25 1.52 -7.54
CA ASP A 550 5.55 1.19 -6.92
C ASP A 550 5.92 -0.33 -6.99
N PRO A 551 5.76 -1.06 -8.08
CA PRO A 551 5.93 -2.53 -8.03
C PRO A 551 7.39 -2.97 -7.87
N SER A 552 8.36 -2.13 -8.24
CA SER A 552 9.74 -2.57 -8.41
C SER A 552 10.61 -2.59 -7.15
N PHE A 553 10.20 -1.91 -6.07
CA PHE A 553 11.02 -1.82 -4.85
C PHE A 553 10.34 -2.32 -3.57
N SER A 554 9.08 -2.79 -3.62
CA SER A 554 8.28 -3.12 -2.43
C SER A 554 8.90 -4.17 -1.51
N THR A 555 9.44 -5.25 -2.05
CA THR A 555 10.01 -6.36 -1.24
C THR A 555 11.34 -5.99 -0.61
N ALA A 556 12.27 -5.41 -1.37
CA ALA A 556 13.58 -5.00 -0.85
C ALA A 556 13.42 -3.91 0.22
N MET A 557 12.52 -2.94 0.01
CA MET A 557 12.25 -1.88 0.97
C MET A 557 11.59 -2.36 2.25
N LYS A 558 10.68 -3.32 2.18
CA LYS A 558 10.04 -3.90 3.37
C LYS A 558 11.08 -4.57 4.28
N ASN A 559 12.00 -5.31 3.68
CA ASN A 559 13.08 -5.97 4.41
C ASN A 559 14.07 -4.94 4.99
N ALA A 560 14.41 -3.90 4.22
CA ALA A 560 15.29 -2.82 4.66
C ALA A 560 14.77 -2.01 5.86
N ALA A 561 13.45 -1.95 6.06
CA ALA A 561 12.83 -1.15 7.13
C ALA A 561 13.16 -1.63 8.55
N GLU A 562 13.61 -2.87 8.73
CA GLU A 562 13.72 -3.52 10.03
C GLU A 562 15.15 -3.97 10.36
N ASN A 563 16.10 -3.82 9.44
CA ASN A 563 17.42 -4.48 9.51
C ASN A 563 18.61 -3.51 9.57
N PHE A 564 18.56 -2.49 10.45
CA PHE A 564 19.78 -1.76 10.75
C PHE A 564 20.75 -2.70 11.48
N THR A 565 21.93 -2.87 10.91
CA THR A 565 22.99 -3.69 11.49
C THR A 565 24.10 -2.78 12.01
N LEU A 566 24.36 -2.85 13.30
CA LEU A 566 25.42 -2.09 13.97
C LEU A 566 26.79 -2.60 13.52
N ASP A 567 27.73 -1.69 13.26
CA ASP A 567 29.12 -2.05 13.00
C ASP A 567 29.81 -2.62 14.25
N GLU A 568 30.82 -3.45 14.07
CA GLU A 568 31.66 -3.87 15.19
C GLU A 568 32.33 -2.65 15.83
N ASN A 569 32.10 -2.44 17.12
CA ASN A 569 32.49 -1.21 17.85
C ASN A 569 31.87 0.08 17.29
N GLY A 570 30.68 -0.03 16.68
CA GLY A 570 29.98 1.08 16.04
C GLY A 570 29.43 2.15 16.97
N ILE A 571 29.59 2.03 18.29
CA ILE A 571 29.13 3.03 19.26
C ILE A 571 30.31 3.70 19.92
N THR A 572 30.34 5.03 19.87
CA THR A 572 31.32 5.86 20.60
C THR A 572 30.62 6.95 21.41
N VAL A 573 31.23 7.32 22.55
CA VAL A 573 30.69 8.29 23.50
C VAL A 573 31.68 9.42 23.67
N ASP A 574 31.36 10.66 23.24
CA ASP A 574 32.12 11.86 23.51
C ASP A 574 31.39 12.74 24.54
N LYS A 575 31.90 12.75 25.77
CA LYS A 575 31.31 13.46 26.89
C LYS A 575 31.98 14.80 27.12
N LYS A 576 31.17 15.86 27.11
CA LYS A 576 31.55 17.20 27.56
C LYS A 576 30.69 17.58 28.77
N ASP A 577 31.06 18.66 29.49
CA ASP A 577 30.41 19.05 30.75
C ASP A 577 28.87 19.14 30.66
N LYS A 578 28.33 19.68 29.56
CA LYS A 578 26.90 19.95 29.38
C LYS A 578 26.24 19.26 28.17
N VAL A 579 26.98 18.43 27.48
CA VAL A 579 26.50 17.69 26.32
C VAL A 579 27.26 16.39 26.19
N VAL A 580 26.57 15.33 25.79
CA VAL A 580 27.19 14.09 25.36
C VAL A 580 26.78 13.83 23.92
N ASN A 581 27.75 13.48 23.07
CA ASN A 581 27.47 12.93 21.75
C ASN A 581 27.66 11.41 21.79
N ILE A 582 26.62 10.68 21.43
CA ILE A 582 26.67 9.23 21.24
C ILE A 582 26.55 9.02 19.74
N HIS A 583 27.66 8.62 19.14
CA HIS A 583 27.72 8.30 17.72
C HIS A 583 27.52 6.81 17.51
N VAL A 584 26.63 6.45 16.60
CA VAL A 584 26.29 5.08 16.24
C VAL A 584 26.51 4.91 14.74
N SER A 585 27.35 3.96 14.35
CA SER A 585 27.59 3.61 12.95
C SER A 585 27.09 2.19 12.65
N GLY A 586 26.58 2.01 11.45
CA GLY A 586 26.04 0.75 10.97
C GLY A 586 25.63 0.81 9.50
N SER A 587 24.86 -0.15 9.09
CA SER A 587 24.38 -0.20 7.71
C SER A 587 22.99 -0.82 7.62
N ILE A 588 22.36 -0.61 6.48
CA ILE A 588 21.16 -1.34 6.07
C ILE A 588 21.55 -2.24 4.91
N PRO A 589 21.81 -3.54 5.18
CA PRO A 589 22.42 -4.46 4.22
C PRO A 589 21.61 -4.66 2.95
N GLU A 590 20.28 -4.71 3.05
CA GLU A 590 19.37 -4.98 1.94
C GLU A 590 19.43 -3.90 0.84
N VAL A 591 19.78 -2.68 1.23
CA VAL A 591 19.96 -1.54 0.30
C VAL A 591 21.40 -1.10 0.20
N ASN A 592 22.33 -1.88 0.78
CA ASN A 592 23.77 -1.61 0.79
C ASN A 592 24.10 -0.14 1.12
N THR A 593 23.53 0.35 2.23
CA THR A 593 23.57 1.77 2.58
C THR A 593 24.20 1.95 3.96
N PRO A 594 25.43 2.48 4.03
CA PRO A 594 26.01 2.95 5.29
C PRO A 594 25.14 4.03 5.93
N ASN A 595 24.98 3.95 7.25
CA ASN A 595 24.17 4.85 8.03
C ASN A 595 24.85 5.17 9.36
N SER A 596 24.88 6.42 9.78
CA SER A 596 25.30 6.81 11.12
C SER A 596 24.29 7.73 11.78
N ILE A 597 24.20 7.63 13.10
CA ILE A 597 23.30 8.43 13.92
C ILE A 597 24.11 9.08 15.02
N ASP A 598 24.02 10.40 15.13
CA ASP A 598 24.55 11.16 16.24
C ASP A 598 23.42 11.61 17.17
N TYR A 599 23.45 11.18 18.41
CA TYR A 599 22.57 11.63 19.48
C TYR A 599 23.31 12.64 20.34
N MET A 600 23.08 13.93 20.12
CA MET A 600 23.59 14.99 20.98
C MET A 600 22.59 15.27 22.10
N ILE A 601 22.88 14.78 23.30
CA ILE A 601 22.02 14.90 24.48
C ILE A 601 22.57 16.02 25.36
N TYR A 602 21.78 17.06 25.54
CA TYR A 602 22.16 18.26 26.27
C TYR A 602 21.75 18.21 27.74
N GLY A 603 22.41 19.04 28.56
CA GLY A 603 22.18 19.11 30.00
C GLY A 603 20.77 19.55 30.41
N ASN A 604 20.00 20.14 29.51
CA ASN A 604 18.59 20.49 29.69
C ASN A 604 17.61 19.41 29.22
N GLY A 605 18.11 18.23 28.75
CA GLY A 605 17.30 17.14 28.26
C GLY A 605 16.91 17.24 26.78
N GLU A 606 17.27 18.29 26.07
CA GLU A 606 17.11 18.36 24.61
C GLU A 606 18.01 17.33 23.94
N ILE A 607 17.49 16.72 22.87
CA ILE A 607 18.22 15.73 22.08
C ILE A 607 18.18 16.17 20.63
N VAL A 608 19.35 16.45 20.06
CA VAL A 608 19.50 16.66 18.60
C VAL A 608 19.95 15.35 17.99
N VAL A 609 19.16 14.85 17.05
CA VAL A 609 19.45 13.61 16.32
C VAL A 609 19.84 13.94 14.89
N THR A 610 21.03 13.53 14.50
CA THR A 610 21.51 13.66 13.11
C THR A 610 21.65 12.27 12.52
N ASN A 611 20.84 11.95 11.50
CA ASN A 611 20.92 10.71 10.75
C ASN A 611 21.61 10.95 9.42
N THR A 612 22.80 10.39 9.24
CA THR A 612 23.59 10.53 8.02
C THR A 612 23.50 9.23 7.21
N VAL A 613 23.06 9.35 5.97
CA VAL A 613 22.82 8.25 5.05
C VAL A 613 23.69 8.42 3.82
N THR A 614 24.42 7.39 3.43
CA THR A 614 25.26 7.40 2.23
C THR A 614 24.85 6.25 1.30
N PRO A 615 23.82 6.42 0.46
CA PRO A 615 23.37 5.37 -0.44
C PRO A 615 24.46 5.00 -1.43
N SER A 616 24.69 3.70 -1.62
CA SER A 616 25.59 3.22 -2.67
C SER A 616 24.90 3.25 -4.03
N ALA A 617 25.68 3.20 -5.11
CA ALA A 617 25.15 3.11 -6.49
C ALA A 617 24.28 1.85 -6.70
N SER A 618 24.45 0.81 -5.88
CA SER A 618 23.67 -0.44 -5.93
C SER A 618 22.42 -0.43 -5.06
N ALA A 619 22.16 0.65 -4.29
CA ALA A 619 20.98 0.74 -3.43
C ALA A 619 19.64 0.76 -4.22
N GLY A 620 19.70 1.13 -5.51
CA GLY A 620 18.49 1.31 -6.32
C GLY A 620 17.67 2.51 -5.87
N ASN A 621 16.38 2.50 -6.17
CA ASN A 621 15.46 3.56 -5.77
C ASN A 621 15.01 3.33 -4.32
N ILE A 622 15.25 4.31 -3.46
CA ILE A 622 14.82 4.29 -2.06
C ILE A 622 13.45 4.98 -1.96
N ALA A 623 12.45 4.27 -1.41
CA ALA A 623 11.08 4.77 -1.35
C ALA A 623 10.91 5.99 -0.42
N ARG A 624 11.72 6.05 0.66
CA ARG A 624 11.70 7.13 1.66
C ARG A 624 13.01 7.14 2.42
N ILE A 625 13.47 8.31 2.83
CA ILE A 625 14.54 8.48 3.82
C ILE A 625 13.94 9.20 5.02
N GLY A 626 13.98 8.55 6.18
CA GLY A 626 13.40 9.10 7.40
C GLY A 626 13.76 8.30 8.63
N MET A 627 13.14 8.69 9.73
CA MET A 627 13.24 8.00 11.01
C MET A 627 11.83 7.79 11.59
N LYS A 628 11.65 6.72 12.37
CA LYS A 628 10.43 6.43 13.12
C LYS A 628 10.74 6.32 14.60
N MET A 629 9.78 6.67 15.45
CA MET A 629 9.87 6.51 16.90
C MET A 629 8.53 6.12 17.48
N THR A 630 8.57 5.48 18.65
CA THR A 630 7.38 5.13 19.42
C THR A 630 7.30 6.04 20.63
N VAL A 631 6.31 6.91 20.67
CA VAL A 631 5.98 7.73 21.84
C VAL A 631 5.01 6.99 22.75
N ALA A 632 4.99 7.35 24.04
CA ALA A 632 4.07 6.74 24.99
C ALA A 632 2.61 6.97 24.58
N LYS A 633 1.75 6.00 24.85
CA LYS A 633 0.34 5.95 24.41
C LYS A 633 -0.53 7.15 24.81
N ASP A 634 -0.10 7.93 25.83
CA ASP A 634 -0.82 9.13 26.26
C ASP A 634 -0.63 10.33 25.31
N TYR A 635 0.24 10.20 24.29
CA TYR A 635 0.55 11.24 23.31
C TYR A 635 -0.13 10.94 21.97
N GLU A 636 -1.44 11.04 21.90
CA GLU A 636 -2.24 10.73 20.70
C GLU A 636 -2.38 11.92 19.74
N LYS A 637 -2.11 13.15 20.20
CA LYS A 637 -2.23 14.36 19.40
C LYS A 637 -0.85 14.81 18.91
N LEU A 638 -0.69 14.88 17.59
CA LEU A 638 0.47 15.47 16.95
C LEU A 638 0.14 16.89 16.49
N THR A 639 0.94 17.85 16.92
CA THR A 639 0.95 19.21 16.36
C THR A 639 2.27 19.40 15.64
N TYR A 640 2.21 19.80 14.37
CA TYR A 640 3.42 20.08 13.59
C TYR A 640 3.28 21.42 12.85
N TYR A 641 4.40 22.05 12.55
CA TYR A 641 4.49 23.22 11.69
C TYR A 641 5.16 22.82 10.39
N GLY A 642 4.47 22.98 9.27
CA GLY A 642 4.95 22.50 7.98
C GLY A 642 3.94 22.71 6.86
N ASN A 643 4.28 22.23 5.67
CA ASN A 643 3.40 22.29 4.51
C ASN A 643 2.22 21.33 4.65
N GLY A 644 1.02 21.81 4.34
CA GLY A 644 -0.21 21.04 4.41
C GLY A 644 -1.47 21.84 4.08
N PRO A 645 -2.67 21.35 4.53
CA PRO A 645 -2.93 20.13 5.31
C PRO A 645 -2.90 18.83 4.49
N GLN A 646 -2.99 18.91 3.15
CA GLN A 646 -2.97 17.73 2.27
C GLN A 646 -1.56 17.14 2.16
N ALA A 647 -1.48 15.86 1.79
CA ALA A 647 -0.22 15.18 1.49
C ALA A 647 0.50 15.91 0.34
N ASN A 648 1.79 16.17 0.53
CA ASN A 648 2.64 16.81 -0.45
C ASN A 648 4.03 16.16 -0.48
N TYR A 649 4.79 16.42 -1.54
CA TYR A 649 6.12 15.89 -1.73
C TYR A 649 6.98 16.91 -2.49
N VAL A 650 8.29 16.64 -2.60
CA VAL A 650 9.24 17.58 -3.22
C VAL A 650 8.88 18.00 -4.64
N ASP A 651 8.20 17.15 -5.39
CA ASP A 651 7.75 17.37 -6.78
C ASP A 651 6.24 17.68 -6.90
N ARG A 652 5.53 17.79 -5.75
CA ARG A 652 4.10 18.12 -5.65
C ARG A 652 3.82 18.82 -4.33
N ASN A 653 4.18 20.07 -4.22
CA ASN A 653 4.02 20.88 -2.99
C ASN A 653 3.54 22.31 -3.25
N THR A 654 3.31 22.68 -4.51
CA THR A 654 2.89 24.04 -4.89
C THR A 654 1.51 24.37 -4.33
N GLY A 655 0.61 23.37 -4.23
CA GLY A 655 -0.72 23.51 -3.65
C GLY A 655 -0.79 23.52 -2.12
N ALA A 656 0.33 23.35 -1.42
CA ALA A 656 0.40 23.38 0.04
C ALA A 656 0.74 24.77 0.59
N LYS A 657 0.34 25.04 1.83
CA LYS A 657 0.70 26.27 2.57
C LYS A 657 1.44 25.90 3.85
N LEU A 658 2.32 26.76 4.29
CA LEU A 658 3.01 26.61 5.57
C LEU A 658 2.06 26.98 6.72
N GLY A 659 1.93 26.08 7.70
CA GLY A 659 1.02 26.29 8.83
C GLY A 659 1.15 25.24 9.92
N ILE A 660 0.26 25.35 10.92
CA ILE A 660 0.13 24.40 12.03
C ILE A 660 -1.15 23.59 11.84
#